data_cbeb44f2347b94ee5502b082d1bbd6cb
#
_entry.id   cbeb44f2347b94ee5502b082d1bbd6cb
#
_cell.length_a   1.000
_cell.length_b   1.000
_cell.length_c   1.000
_cell.angle_alpha   90.00
_cell.angle_beta   90.00
_cell.angle_gamma   90.00
#
_symmetry.space_group_name_H-M   'P 1'
#
loop_
_entity.id
_entity.type
_entity.pdbx_description
1 polymer ?
#
loop_
_entity_poly.entity_id
_entity_poly.type
_entity_poly.pdbx_seq_one_letter_code
_entity_poly.pdbx_strand_id
1 'polypeptide(L)'
;MEEMNKRCNKRSDKRSGLITYILVFLFSVALYVVLLWVDRAAPFGSRSFLYDDAYVQYDNMLRTLIEFIHSPDKNVFMWNKGLGTDFYLNAIYYMLSPFNLIVTLMGESHVAASLTMMIILKCSLISVAGVYYFRKTVFNKLNSVFNSVVFPAVFGIAFGFCGYIMAYGHHIIWLEGLILMPVLAIAIEKLNYDKKVVPYTLLLAFIIIVNFYYAVYVCLFAVFYFLLLNRESFKEFLRCAGRFALCSVIAAMMAGFVIVPAFVSIRNAGASMLGLDTPGNNVWGSITGYINSFFPACDIQTGYLYSNNNYCGSIALILLGMFFVCGYMGIKDRIKYAIELGTLILAANFLYLNYVFHGFAVPHGMGNRFAIILTFIVLNAAFRVMIRYEELRMREVLAGILSAVALLVAVLMFNGKLEQPMGYIIYILVVFLAGTAFVLYRRKSIKAGVFIGLISLLWIGEIIANTLITMPDVTRDESLDSYILLDRWKDDYEDLTLTDGERKTALVNESYTPASETDWYSSMINGYMTEAYTTMGLSHFDNVQCIYDGTTPLTALMYNVRYIISNGIAVNGGYHDIKEGDGYTVYEADRLAGMGFMADEDIVNWKCDGIPAENQNEFVERATNGQCKLFKEITGDDMPGLQVSCNSCEIKNTGDGVYEYTTNTTFTPNIVYDFVADKDMDLYVYSTDTREQTVMVKVDKETVAESGYFSSGNFVHGGIVKKGQSVRIILYGGAPLGETAEKTVKFYDFNNELWDSIKDGFTEQTLEFDGYEGDIFKGHIDVTEAGVLYLAFPYNEGFILEVDGEPAQKLLLGKGNMGVRLTTGSHDIRIIYRTPGVMAGIILSCVGIILFAVLASIGKKLLK
;
A
#
# COMPACT_ATOMS: atom_id res chain seq x y z
N MET A 1 -7.66 -42.31 -40.57
CA MET A 1 -7.50 -40.98 -41.21
C MET A 1 -8.12 -39.84 -40.35
N GLU A 2 -9.36 -40.00 -39.91
CA GLU A 2 -10.04 -38.96 -39.06
C GLU A 2 -9.38 -38.71 -37.70
N GLU A 3 -8.95 -39.77 -37.01
CA GLU A 3 -8.21 -39.65 -35.74
C GLU A 3 -6.80 -39.05 -35.96
N MET A 4 -6.15 -39.36 -37.04
CA MET A 4 -4.85 -38.81 -37.38
C MET A 4 -4.95 -37.31 -37.74
N ASN A 5 -6.01 -36.95 -38.50
CA ASN A 5 -6.33 -35.55 -38.78
C ASN A 5 -6.70 -34.77 -37.49
N LYS A 6 -7.49 -35.35 -36.58
CA LYS A 6 -7.80 -34.75 -35.28
C LYS A 6 -6.55 -34.56 -34.41
N ARG A 7 -5.61 -35.54 -34.42
CA ARG A 7 -4.32 -35.42 -33.70
C ARG A 7 -3.39 -34.40 -34.36
N CYS A 8 -3.36 -34.29 -35.68
CA CYS A 8 -2.55 -33.33 -36.41
C CYS A 8 -3.09 -31.89 -36.21
N ASN A 9 -4.40 -31.67 -36.29
CA ASN A 9 -5.03 -30.39 -35.98
C ASN A 9 -4.82 -29.98 -34.53
N LYS A 10 -4.92 -30.91 -33.59
CA LYS A 10 -4.68 -30.64 -32.14
C LYS A 10 -3.20 -30.29 -31.84
N ARG A 11 -2.24 -30.88 -32.59
CA ARG A 11 -0.81 -30.52 -32.50
C ARG A 11 -0.53 -29.14 -33.13
N SER A 12 -1.14 -28.82 -34.27
CA SER A 12 -1.03 -27.53 -34.95
C SER A 12 -1.58 -26.40 -34.06
N ASP A 13 -2.76 -26.58 -33.44
CA ASP A 13 -3.36 -25.59 -32.54
C ASP A 13 -2.51 -25.38 -31.27
N LYS A 14 -1.94 -26.44 -30.70
CA LYS A 14 -1.02 -26.32 -29.55
C LYS A 14 0.25 -25.54 -29.90
N ARG A 15 0.86 -25.83 -31.09
CA ARG A 15 2.10 -25.15 -31.52
C ARG A 15 1.83 -23.69 -31.86
N SER A 16 0.76 -23.37 -32.54
CA SER A 16 0.31 -22.02 -32.83
C SER A 16 0.03 -21.25 -31.53
N GLY A 17 -0.59 -21.90 -30.51
CA GLY A 17 -0.81 -21.33 -29.22
C GLY A 17 0.45 -20.92 -28.47
N LEU A 18 1.42 -21.84 -28.42
CA LEU A 18 2.68 -21.58 -27.75
C LEU A 18 3.43 -20.39 -28.40
N ILE A 19 3.47 -20.36 -29.72
CA ILE A 19 4.11 -19.27 -30.47
C ILE A 19 3.42 -17.93 -30.14
N THR A 20 2.09 -17.89 -30.07
CA THR A 20 1.36 -16.67 -29.71
C THR A 20 1.70 -16.18 -28.31
N TYR A 21 1.75 -17.06 -27.31
CA TYR A 21 2.11 -16.68 -25.95
C TYR A 21 3.51 -16.09 -25.89
N ILE A 22 4.49 -16.73 -26.57
CA ILE A 22 5.86 -16.24 -26.64
C ILE A 22 5.93 -14.87 -27.34
N LEU A 23 5.26 -14.69 -28.46
CA LEU A 23 5.27 -13.43 -29.21
C LEU A 23 4.63 -12.29 -28.40
N VAL A 24 3.50 -12.56 -27.73
CA VAL A 24 2.87 -11.54 -26.87
C VAL A 24 3.74 -11.20 -25.67
N PHE A 25 4.37 -12.20 -25.04
CA PHE A 25 5.30 -11.96 -23.96
C PHE A 25 6.48 -11.08 -24.42
N LEU A 26 7.14 -11.44 -25.50
CA LEU A 26 8.27 -10.69 -26.06
C LEU A 26 7.87 -9.26 -26.49
N PHE A 27 6.68 -9.12 -27.09
CA PHE A 27 6.13 -7.81 -27.45
C PHE A 27 5.93 -6.94 -26.19
N SER A 28 5.34 -7.52 -25.13
CA SER A 28 5.08 -6.81 -23.88
C SER A 28 6.39 -6.38 -23.19
N VAL A 29 7.37 -7.30 -23.11
CA VAL A 29 8.69 -6.97 -22.58
C VAL A 29 9.36 -5.88 -23.41
N ALA A 30 9.33 -5.99 -24.73
CA ALA A 30 9.93 -5.00 -25.63
C ALA A 30 9.28 -3.61 -25.45
N LEU A 31 7.96 -3.54 -25.27
CA LEU A 31 7.28 -2.27 -25.05
C LEU A 31 7.70 -1.64 -23.71
N TYR A 32 7.81 -2.42 -22.62
CA TYR A 32 8.34 -1.91 -21.35
C TYR A 32 9.79 -1.45 -21.47
N VAL A 33 10.64 -2.18 -22.21
CA VAL A 33 12.04 -1.74 -22.44
C VAL A 33 12.08 -0.42 -23.23
N VAL A 34 11.22 -0.27 -24.24
CA VAL A 34 11.10 1.00 -24.99
C VAL A 34 10.62 2.13 -24.08
N LEU A 35 9.68 1.86 -23.17
CA LEU A 35 9.22 2.83 -22.18
C LEU A 35 10.36 3.32 -21.29
N LEU A 36 11.11 2.39 -20.69
CA LEU A 36 12.26 2.75 -19.86
C LEU A 36 13.28 3.60 -20.62
N TRP A 37 13.50 3.28 -21.91
CA TRP A 37 14.42 4.03 -22.75
C TRP A 37 13.91 5.44 -23.08
N VAL A 38 12.64 5.57 -23.44
CA VAL A 38 12.00 6.88 -23.79
C VAL A 38 11.97 7.78 -22.55
N ASP A 39 11.61 7.23 -21.39
CA ASP A 39 11.48 7.97 -20.14
C ASP A 39 12.81 8.17 -19.40
N ARG A 40 13.91 7.67 -19.96
CA ARG A 40 15.24 7.69 -19.32
C ARG A 40 15.26 7.07 -17.94
N ALA A 41 14.43 6.04 -17.73
CA ALA A 41 14.45 5.27 -16.50
C ALA A 41 15.59 4.24 -16.49
N ALA A 42 16.07 3.88 -15.33
CA ALA A 42 17.12 2.88 -15.16
C ALA A 42 16.79 1.57 -15.91
N PRO A 43 17.71 0.96 -16.66
CA PRO A 43 19.15 1.26 -16.77
C PRO A 43 19.53 2.31 -17.86
N PHE A 44 18.58 3.00 -18.47
CA PHE A 44 18.82 3.90 -19.61
C PHE A 44 18.99 5.37 -19.19
N GLY A 45 18.81 5.69 -17.92
CA GLY A 45 18.95 7.05 -17.38
C GLY A 45 18.82 7.08 -15.85
N SER A 46 18.59 8.27 -15.30
CA SER A 46 18.56 8.55 -13.86
C SER A 46 17.18 8.44 -13.22
N ARG A 47 16.11 8.29 -14.02
CA ARG A 47 14.76 8.13 -13.46
C ARG A 47 14.56 6.70 -12.94
N SER A 48 13.72 6.54 -11.92
CA SER A 48 13.35 5.24 -11.38
C SER A 48 11.96 4.83 -11.80
N PHE A 49 11.81 3.55 -12.09
CA PHE A 49 10.53 2.86 -12.29
C PHE A 49 9.89 2.44 -10.97
N LEU A 50 10.61 2.62 -9.86
CA LEU A 50 10.09 2.37 -8.53
C LEU A 50 9.37 3.62 -8.02
N TYR A 51 8.07 3.53 -7.94
CA TYR A 51 7.18 4.60 -7.52
C TYR A 51 6.35 4.13 -6.33
N ASP A 52 5.99 5.05 -5.42
CA ASP A 52 5.09 4.81 -4.30
C ASP A 52 5.52 3.57 -3.47
N ASP A 53 4.65 2.62 -3.19
CA ASP A 53 4.91 1.40 -2.41
C ASP A 53 6.11 0.57 -2.91
N ALA A 54 6.43 0.62 -4.21
CA ALA A 54 7.58 -0.11 -4.74
C ALA A 54 8.89 0.40 -4.15
N TYR A 55 8.96 1.68 -3.87
CA TYR A 55 10.10 2.34 -3.27
C TYR A 55 10.08 2.26 -1.74
N VAL A 56 8.98 2.68 -1.11
CA VAL A 56 8.93 2.84 0.35
C VAL A 56 8.69 1.54 1.12
N GLN A 57 8.04 0.53 0.49
CA GLN A 57 7.68 -0.73 1.16
C GLN A 57 8.43 -1.94 0.58
N TYR A 58 8.29 -2.18 -0.74
CA TYR A 58 8.71 -3.47 -1.30
C TYR A 58 10.22 -3.63 -1.35
N ASP A 59 10.97 -2.56 -1.55
CA ASP A 59 12.44 -2.62 -1.48
C ASP A 59 12.89 -3.10 -0.10
N ASN A 60 12.42 -2.45 0.95
CA ASN A 60 12.75 -2.81 2.33
C ASN A 60 12.32 -4.24 2.68
N MET A 61 11.10 -4.65 2.30
CA MET A 61 10.62 -6.00 2.57
C MET A 61 11.45 -7.07 1.87
N LEU A 62 11.94 -6.80 0.67
CA LEU A 62 12.77 -7.75 -0.07
C LEU A 62 14.23 -7.79 0.44
N ARG A 63 14.78 -6.67 0.92
CA ARG A 63 16.06 -6.67 1.68
C ARG A 63 15.92 -7.49 2.95
N THR A 64 14.85 -7.27 3.72
CA THR A 64 14.54 -8.06 4.92
C THR A 64 14.39 -9.57 4.60
N LEU A 65 13.81 -9.92 3.46
CA LEU A 65 13.75 -11.32 3.02
C LEU A 65 15.16 -11.89 2.72
N ILE A 66 16.03 -11.11 2.06
CA ILE A 66 17.41 -11.52 1.78
C ILE A 66 18.17 -11.72 3.08
N GLU A 67 18.09 -10.76 4.00
CA GLU A 67 18.68 -10.82 5.33
C GLU A 67 18.22 -12.08 6.09
N PHE A 68 16.91 -12.33 6.13
CA PHE A 68 16.36 -13.54 6.74
C PHE A 68 16.89 -14.84 6.10
N ILE A 69 17.00 -14.89 4.77
CA ILE A 69 17.50 -16.08 4.07
C ILE A 69 18.98 -16.34 4.38
N HIS A 70 19.78 -15.30 4.54
CA HIS A 70 21.21 -15.42 4.82
C HIS A 70 21.54 -15.52 6.30
N SER A 71 20.64 -15.07 7.19
CA SER A 71 20.84 -15.21 8.64
C SER A 71 20.95 -16.69 9.03
N PRO A 72 21.91 -17.06 9.88
CA PRO A 72 22.00 -18.41 10.46
C PRO A 72 20.78 -18.73 11.32
N ASP A 73 20.28 -17.73 12.03
CA ASP A 73 19.11 -17.83 12.90
C ASP A 73 17.85 -17.42 12.14
N LYS A 74 16.89 -18.34 12.02
CA LYS A 74 15.62 -18.12 11.33
C LYS A 74 14.56 -17.60 12.31
N ASN A 75 14.83 -16.43 12.89
CA ASN A 75 13.93 -15.83 13.87
C ASN A 75 12.64 -15.33 13.23
N VAL A 76 11.51 -15.64 13.86
CA VAL A 76 10.21 -15.13 13.43
C VAL A 76 10.03 -13.67 13.89
N PHE A 77 10.72 -13.28 14.96
CA PHE A 77 10.72 -11.91 15.46
C PHE A 77 12.08 -11.23 15.21
N MET A 78 12.04 -10.10 14.56
CA MET A 78 13.23 -9.29 14.25
C MET A 78 13.34 -8.18 15.30
N TRP A 79 14.24 -8.39 16.27
CA TRP A 79 14.44 -7.49 17.40
C TRP A 79 15.01 -6.13 17.01
N ASN A 80 15.77 -6.10 15.92
CA ASN A 80 16.50 -4.94 15.39
C ASN A 80 15.77 -4.22 14.23
N LYS A 81 14.47 -4.38 14.08
CA LYS A 81 13.67 -3.70 13.04
C LYS A 81 12.41 -3.13 13.67
N GLY A 82 12.18 -1.82 13.51
CA GLY A 82 10.97 -1.16 13.94
C GLY A 82 10.62 -1.38 15.42
N LEU A 83 11.58 -1.19 16.35
CA LEU A 83 11.45 -1.52 17.78
C LEU A 83 11.04 -2.97 18.06
N GLY A 84 11.23 -3.87 17.10
CA GLY A 84 10.81 -5.26 17.14
C GLY A 84 9.56 -5.54 16.28
N THR A 85 9.73 -6.34 15.23
CA THR A 85 8.65 -6.62 14.28
C THR A 85 8.52 -8.11 13.95
N ASP A 86 7.30 -8.54 13.64
CA ASP A 86 7.00 -9.91 13.23
C ASP A 86 7.35 -10.14 11.76
N PHE A 87 8.38 -10.94 11.50
CA PHE A 87 8.75 -11.35 10.15
C PHE A 87 7.68 -12.19 9.47
N TYR A 88 7.02 -13.11 10.21
CA TYR A 88 6.01 -13.99 9.63
C TYR A 88 4.82 -13.20 9.06
N LEU A 89 4.32 -12.21 9.79
CA LEU A 89 3.21 -11.36 9.34
C LEU A 89 3.61 -10.55 8.09
N ASN A 90 4.83 -10.01 8.07
CA ASN A 90 5.35 -9.31 6.90
C ASN A 90 5.56 -10.29 5.72
N ALA A 91 6.07 -11.49 5.97
CA ALA A 91 6.29 -12.49 4.93
C ALA A 91 4.97 -12.93 4.25
N ILE A 92 3.92 -13.19 5.03
CA ILE A 92 2.62 -13.59 4.45
C ILE A 92 1.93 -12.47 3.67
N TYR A 93 2.26 -11.21 3.90
CA TYR A 93 1.72 -10.08 3.16
C TYR A 93 2.54 -9.75 1.92
N TYR A 94 3.89 -9.72 2.01
CA TYR A 94 4.77 -9.18 0.98
C TYR A 94 5.62 -10.23 0.25
N MET A 95 5.97 -11.37 0.90
CA MET A 95 7.14 -12.16 0.50
C MET A 95 6.81 -13.55 -0.07
N LEU A 96 5.55 -14.00 -0.09
CA LEU A 96 5.19 -15.35 -0.54
C LEU A 96 5.12 -15.50 -2.07
N SER A 97 5.51 -14.48 -2.83
CA SER A 97 5.59 -14.55 -4.29
C SER A 97 6.74 -15.46 -4.74
N PRO A 98 6.50 -16.41 -5.67
CA PRO A 98 7.60 -17.21 -6.24
C PRO A 98 8.58 -16.37 -7.07
N PHE A 99 8.20 -15.17 -7.51
CA PHE A 99 9.08 -14.25 -8.23
C PHE A 99 10.15 -13.63 -7.32
N ASN A 100 9.98 -13.68 -6.01
CA ASN A 100 10.99 -13.19 -5.05
C ASN A 100 12.29 -13.99 -5.10
N LEU A 101 12.28 -15.21 -5.72
CA LEU A 101 13.51 -15.92 -6.06
C LEU A 101 14.47 -15.11 -6.95
N ILE A 102 13.94 -14.17 -7.76
CA ILE A 102 14.77 -13.29 -8.59
C ILE A 102 15.64 -12.40 -7.70
N VAL A 103 15.04 -11.79 -6.70
CA VAL A 103 15.74 -10.90 -5.77
C VAL A 103 16.80 -11.68 -4.97
N THR A 104 16.45 -12.85 -4.46
CA THR A 104 17.39 -13.68 -3.69
C THR A 104 18.58 -14.16 -4.53
N LEU A 105 18.40 -14.35 -5.84
CA LEU A 105 19.48 -14.74 -6.77
C LEU A 105 20.35 -13.54 -7.19
N MET A 106 19.78 -12.34 -7.28
CA MET A 106 20.51 -11.13 -7.67
C MET A 106 21.26 -10.48 -6.50
N GLY A 107 20.79 -10.70 -5.28
CA GLY A 107 21.40 -10.18 -4.05
C GLY A 107 21.00 -8.74 -3.70
N GLU A 108 21.41 -8.31 -2.53
CA GLU A 108 20.95 -7.08 -1.88
C GLU A 108 21.30 -5.81 -2.67
N SER A 109 22.51 -5.74 -3.25
CA SER A 109 22.95 -4.60 -4.08
C SER A 109 22.14 -4.41 -5.37
N HIS A 110 21.26 -5.35 -5.73
CA HIS A 110 20.48 -5.31 -6.97
C HIS A 110 18.96 -5.38 -6.73
N VAL A 111 18.48 -5.02 -5.53
CA VAL A 111 17.05 -5.11 -5.20
C VAL A 111 16.22 -4.21 -6.12
N ALA A 112 16.61 -2.95 -6.34
CA ALA A 112 15.90 -2.04 -7.24
C ALA A 112 15.82 -2.56 -8.69
N ALA A 113 16.92 -3.10 -9.21
CA ALA A 113 16.94 -3.71 -10.55
C ALA A 113 16.06 -4.97 -10.61
N SER A 114 16.07 -5.78 -9.54
CA SER A 114 15.21 -6.96 -9.40
C SER A 114 13.73 -6.61 -9.38
N LEU A 115 13.35 -5.57 -8.65
CA LEU A 115 11.98 -5.03 -8.60
C LEU A 115 11.51 -4.58 -9.99
N THR A 116 12.32 -3.76 -10.69
CA THR A 116 12.04 -3.32 -12.06
C THR A 116 11.83 -4.52 -12.99
N MET A 117 12.74 -5.52 -12.92
CA MET A 117 12.61 -6.74 -13.71
C MET A 117 11.34 -7.54 -13.37
N MET A 118 10.98 -7.64 -12.07
CA MET A 118 9.78 -8.33 -11.63
C MET A 118 8.51 -7.64 -12.14
N ILE A 119 8.45 -6.31 -12.11
CA ILE A 119 7.33 -5.52 -12.67
C ILE A 119 7.15 -5.85 -14.15
N ILE A 120 8.23 -5.74 -14.95
CA ILE A 120 8.17 -6.01 -16.39
C ILE A 120 7.73 -7.45 -16.67
N LEU A 121 8.29 -8.43 -15.98
CA LEU A 121 7.94 -9.84 -16.16
C LEU A 121 6.48 -10.11 -15.79
N LYS A 122 6.03 -9.67 -14.63
CA LYS A 122 4.67 -9.90 -14.14
C LYS A 122 3.63 -9.20 -15.02
N CYS A 123 3.83 -7.93 -15.37
CA CYS A 123 2.93 -7.20 -16.27
C CYS A 123 2.88 -7.83 -17.67
N SER A 124 4.02 -8.31 -18.20
CA SER A 124 4.03 -9.06 -19.46
C SER A 124 3.24 -10.39 -19.37
N LEU A 125 3.33 -11.08 -18.22
CA LEU A 125 2.57 -12.31 -17.98
C LEU A 125 1.06 -12.06 -17.85
N ILE A 126 0.62 -10.87 -17.41
CA ILE A 126 -0.82 -10.49 -17.41
C ILE A 126 -1.36 -10.49 -18.85
N SER A 127 -0.60 -9.92 -19.82
CA SER A 127 -0.97 -9.99 -21.25
C SER A 127 -1.12 -11.43 -21.73
N VAL A 128 -0.16 -12.30 -21.39
CA VAL A 128 -0.17 -13.73 -21.77
C VAL A 128 -1.36 -14.46 -21.14
N ALA A 129 -1.66 -14.18 -19.87
CA ALA A 129 -2.82 -14.77 -19.18
C ALA A 129 -4.15 -14.33 -19.83
N GLY A 130 -4.25 -13.07 -20.26
CA GLY A 130 -5.36 -12.57 -21.09
C GLY A 130 -5.51 -13.36 -22.40
N VAL A 131 -4.41 -13.56 -23.13
CA VAL A 131 -4.41 -14.40 -24.36
C VAL A 131 -4.89 -15.81 -24.04
N TYR A 132 -4.38 -16.41 -22.95
CA TYR A 132 -4.81 -17.75 -22.52
C TYR A 132 -6.31 -17.81 -22.29
N TYR A 133 -6.88 -16.82 -21.59
CA TYR A 133 -8.31 -16.73 -21.37
C TYR A 133 -9.10 -16.62 -22.68
N PHE A 134 -8.80 -15.61 -23.53
CA PHE A 134 -9.55 -15.39 -24.78
C PHE A 134 -9.43 -16.55 -25.79
N ARG A 135 -8.37 -17.34 -25.69
CA ARG A 135 -8.27 -18.57 -26.51
C ARG A 135 -9.05 -19.75 -25.93
N LYS A 136 -9.20 -19.84 -24.61
CA LYS A 136 -9.70 -21.06 -23.93
C LYS A 136 -11.12 -20.94 -23.38
N THR A 137 -11.64 -19.72 -23.25
CA THR A 137 -13.00 -19.49 -22.73
C THR A 137 -14.06 -20.23 -23.53
N VAL A 138 -15.12 -20.65 -22.85
CA VAL A 138 -16.28 -21.31 -23.48
C VAL A 138 -16.95 -20.47 -24.57
N PHE A 139 -16.77 -19.14 -24.48
CA PHE A 139 -17.29 -18.20 -25.48
C PHE A 139 -16.56 -18.28 -26.82
N ASN A 140 -15.35 -18.82 -26.90
CA ASN A 140 -14.52 -18.94 -28.10
C ASN A 140 -14.69 -20.28 -28.85
N LYS A 141 -15.85 -20.92 -28.76
CA LYS A 141 -16.10 -22.23 -29.39
C LYS A 141 -16.59 -22.16 -30.84
N LEU A 142 -16.74 -20.99 -31.42
CA LEU A 142 -17.26 -20.78 -32.76
C LEU A 142 -16.13 -20.89 -33.81
N ASN A 143 -16.39 -21.59 -34.91
CA ASN A 143 -15.51 -21.67 -36.07
C ASN A 143 -15.62 -20.38 -36.90
N SER A 144 -15.09 -19.29 -36.44
CA SER A 144 -15.05 -18.01 -37.13
C SER A 144 -13.61 -17.66 -37.51
N VAL A 145 -13.42 -16.96 -38.63
CA VAL A 145 -12.12 -16.37 -38.99
C VAL A 145 -11.57 -15.45 -37.89
N PHE A 146 -12.47 -14.89 -37.10
CA PHE A 146 -12.15 -13.97 -36.01
C PHE A 146 -11.72 -14.65 -34.71
N ASN A 147 -11.95 -15.96 -34.55
CA ASN A 147 -11.44 -16.71 -33.43
C ASN A 147 -10.01 -17.24 -33.64
N SER A 148 -9.35 -16.73 -34.71
CA SER A 148 -7.96 -16.98 -34.99
C SER A 148 -7.06 -16.53 -33.85
N VAL A 149 -5.79 -16.77 -33.96
CA VAL A 149 -4.74 -16.39 -32.99
C VAL A 149 -4.67 -14.87 -32.72
N VAL A 150 -5.05 -14.06 -33.72
CA VAL A 150 -4.82 -12.60 -33.73
C VAL A 150 -5.67 -11.85 -32.68
N PHE A 151 -7.00 -12.00 -32.70
CA PHE A 151 -7.84 -11.29 -31.75
C PHE A 151 -7.63 -11.70 -30.30
N PRO A 152 -7.50 -13.00 -29.94
CA PRO A 152 -7.06 -13.34 -28.59
C PRO A 152 -5.77 -12.67 -28.16
N ALA A 153 -4.80 -12.48 -29.08
CA ALA A 153 -3.55 -11.77 -28.77
C ALA A 153 -3.79 -10.27 -28.52
N VAL A 154 -4.55 -9.60 -29.40
CA VAL A 154 -4.88 -8.18 -29.27
C VAL A 154 -5.65 -7.90 -27.96
N PHE A 155 -6.66 -8.71 -27.65
CA PHE A 155 -7.42 -8.58 -26.40
C PHE A 155 -6.58 -8.87 -25.15
N GLY A 156 -5.64 -9.83 -25.23
CA GLY A 156 -4.70 -10.10 -24.13
C GLY A 156 -3.73 -8.93 -23.91
N ILE A 157 -3.21 -8.32 -24.99
CA ILE A 157 -2.40 -7.10 -24.91
C ILE A 157 -3.23 -5.94 -24.34
N ALA A 158 -4.47 -5.74 -24.80
CA ALA A 158 -5.37 -4.71 -24.28
C ALA A 158 -5.65 -4.88 -22.77
N PHE A 159 -5.73 -6.12 -22.28
CA PHE A 159 -5.87 -6.40 -20.85
C PHE A 159 -4.59 -6.09 -20.08
N GLY A 160 -3.40 -6.49 -20.58
CA GLY A 160 -2.13 -6.28 -19.91
C GLY A 160 -1.60 -4.84 -19.97
N PHE A 161 -2.11 -4.00 -20.88
CA PHE A 161 -1.78 -2.57 -21.03
C PHE A 161 -3.01 -1.67 -20.83
N CYS A 162 -3.99 -2.11 -20.04
CA CYS A 162 -5.10 -1.26 -19.63
C CYS A 162 -4.66 -0.20 -18.62
N GLY A 163 -5.45 0.85 -18.46
CA GLY A 163 -5.16 1.96 -17.55
C GLY A 163 -4.88 1.50 -16.12
N TYR A 164 -5.59 0.47 -15.64
CA TYR A 164 -5.37 -0.11 -14.33
C TYR A 164 -3.95 -0.69 -14.16
N ILE A 165 -3.46 -1.46 -15.14
CA ILE A 165 -2.12 -2.05 -15.09
C ILE A 165 -1.05 -0.96 -15.23
N MET A 166 -1.30 0.07 -16.04
CA MET A 166 -0.38 1.20 -16.18
C MET A 166 -0.26 1.97 -14.86
N ALA A 167 -1.39 2.21 -14.16
CA ALA A 167 -1.42 2.91 -12.89
C ALA A 167 -0.80 2.12 -11.74
N TYR A 168 -1.08 0.81 -11.67
CA TYR A 168 -0.78 0.00 -10.47
C TYR A 168 0.23 -1.13 -10.73
N GLY A 169 0.93 -1.11 -11.87
CA GLY A 169 1.94 -2.11 -12.20
C GLY A 169 3.14 -2.15 -11.26
N HIS A 170 3.38 -1.08 -10.51
CA HIS A 170 4.42 -1.01 -9.50
C HIS A 170 4.05 -1.76 -8.20
N HIS A 171 2.76 -2.04 -7.94
CA HIS A 171 2.33 -2.85 -6.80
C HIS A 171 2.60 -4.33 -7.05
N ILE A 172 3.84 -4.76 -6.93
CA ILE A 172 4.29 -6.12 -7.28
C ILE A 172 3.52 -7.22 -6.58
N ILE A 173 3.00 -6.97 -5.37
CA ILE A 173 2.24 -7.95 -4.58
C ILE A 173 0.82 -8.20 -5.12
N TRP A 174 0.29 -7.32 -5.98
CA TRP A 174 -1.03 -7.49 -6.61
C TRP A 174 -0.95 -8.29 -7.91
N LEU A 175 0.21 -8.28 -8.57
CA LEU A 175 0.36 -8.73 -9.95
C LEU A 175 0.12 -10.23 -10.13
N GLU A 176 0.42 -11.08 -9.13
CA GLU A 176 0.07 -12.50 -9.19
C GLU A 176 -1.44 -12.70 -9.25
N GLY A 177 -2.20 -11.96 -8.44
CA GLY A 177 -3.66 -11.99 -8.51
C GLY A 177 -4.17 -11.61 -9.90
N LEU A 178 -3.57 -10.61 -10.52
CA LEU A 178 -3.91 -10.14 -11.88
C LEU A 178 -3.51 -11.15 -12.97
N ILE A 179 -2.35 -11.79 -12.87
CA ILE A 179 -1.93 -12.86 -13.77
C ILE A 179 -2.89 -14.05 -13.66
N LEU A 180 -3.27 -14.43 -12.45
CA LEU A 180 -4.06 -15.63 -12.20
C LEU A 180 -5.56 -15.41 -12.37
N MET A 181 -6.06 -14.19 -12.36
CA MET A 181 -7.48 -13.86 -12.55
C MET A 181 -8.07 -14.40 -13.86
N PRO A 182 -7.45 -14.21 -15.05
CA PRO A 182 -7.93 -14.83 -16.30
C PRO A 182 -7.87 -16.37 -16.29
N VAL A 183 -6.88 -16.94 -15.59
CA VAL A 183 -6.73 -18.39 -15.45
C VAL A 183 -7.82 -18.95 -14.51
N LEU A 184 -8.15 -18.19 -13.46
CA LEU A 184 -9.25 -18.53 -12.54
C LEU A 184 -10.61 -18.51 -13.24
N ALA A 185 -10.83 -17.56 -14.16
CA ALA A 185 -12.04 -17.54 -14.99
C ALA A 185 -12.24 -18.87 -15.74
N ILE A 186 -11.18 -19.40 -16.38
CA ILE A 186 -11.22 -20.71 -17.02
C ILE A 186 -11.45 -21.86 -16.02
N ALA A 187 -10.91 -21.75 -14.80
CA ALA A 187 -11.14 -22.74 -13.77
C ALA A 187 -12.61 -22.72 -13.27
N ILE A 188 -13.21 -21.53 -13.17
CA ILE A 188 -14.64 -21.36 -12.84
C ILE A 188 -15.53 -21.95 -13.96
N GLU A 189 -15.20 -21.74 -15.24
CA GLU A 189 -15.92 -22.39 -16.35
C GLU A 189 -15.87 -23.91 -16.23
N LYS A 190 -14.69 -24.49 -15.95
CA LYS A 190 -14.53 -25.93 -15.76
C LYS A 190 -15.27 -26.44 -14.53
N LEU A 191 -15.31 -25.67 -13.45
CA LEU A 191 -16.09 -25.99 -12.26
C LEU A 191 -17.59 -26.00 -12.57
N ASN A 192 -18.07 -25.02 -13.33
CA ASN A 192 -19.47 -24.83 -13.68
C ASN A 192 -19.97 -25.91 -14.65
N TYR A 193 -19.26 -26.09 -15.79
CA TYR A 193 -19.72 -26.94 -16.90
C TYR A 193 -19.19 -28.37 -16.84
N ASP A 194 -17.91 -28.54 -16.46
CA ASP A 194 -17.23 -29.86 -16.41
C ASP A 194 -17.26 -30.50 -15.03
N LYS A 195 -17.76 -29.80 -14.00
CA LYS A 195 -17.75 -30.22 -12.58
C LYS A 195 -16.33 -30.51 -12.04
N LYS A 196 -15.29 -29.87 -12.57
CA LYS A 196 -13.89 -30.06 -12.19
C LYS A 196 -13.55 -29.17 -10.99
N VAL A 197 -13.54 -29.74 -9.79
CA VAL A 197 -13.30 -29.01 -8.53
C VAL A 197 -11.84 -28.66 -8.31
N VAL A 198 -10.90 -29.55 -8.68
CA VAL A 198 -9.47 -29.44 -8.36
C VAL A 198 -8.82 -28.16 -8.91
N PRO A 199 -8.95 -27.82 -10.20
CA PRO A 199 -8.28 -26.63 -10.74
C PRO A 199 -8.71 -25.34 -10.07
N TYR A 200 -9.99 -25.20 -9.78
CA TYR A 200 -10.52 -24.00 -9.11
C TYR A 200 -10.04 -23.90 -7.66
N THR A 201 -10.19 -24.99 -6.88
CA THR A 201 -9.85 -24.98 -5.45
C THR A 201 -8.35 -24.73 -5.23
N LEU A 202 -7.48 -25.42 -5.98
CA LEU A 202 -6.03 -25.23 -5.84
C LEU A 202 -5.58 -23.84 -6.30
N LEU A 203 -6.13 -23.33 -7.41
CA LEU A 203 -5.75 -22.02 -7.91
C LEU A 203 -6.19 -20.90 -6.97
N LEU A 204 -7.41 -20.98 -6.44
CA LEU A 204 -7.90 -20.01 -5.47
C LEU A 204 -7.08 -20.07 -4.17
N ALA A 205 -6.79 -21.27 -3.65
CA ALA A 205 -5.93 -21.40 -2.47
C ALA A 205 -4.54 -20.79 -2.70
N PHE A 206 -3.94 -21.03 -3.87
CA PHE A 206 -2.64 -20.46 -4.24
C PHE A 206 -2.69 -18.93 -4.31
N ILE A 207 -3.74 -18.35 -4.92
CA ILE A 207 -3.92 -16.89 -4.97
C ILE A 207 -3.99 -16.30 -3.56
N ILE A 208 -4.74 -16.92 -2.65
CA ILE A 208 -4.87 -16.46 -1.27
C ILE A 208 -3.52 -16.57 -0.53
N ILE A 209 -2.78 -17.65 -0.74
CA ILE A 209 -1.48 -17.86 -0.11
C ILE A 209 -0.45 -16.81 -0.56
N VAL A 210 -0.40 -16.53 -1.86
CA VAL A 210 0.60 -15.59 -2.41
C VAL A 210 0.36 -14.16 -1.94
N ASN A 211 -0.91 -13.72 -1.89
CA ASN A 211 -1.29 -12.44 -1.30
C ASN A 211 -2.77 -12.45 -0.89
N PHE A 212 -3.03 -12.62 0.41
CA PHE A 212 -4.38 -12.69 0.94
C PHE A 212 -5.16 -11.38 0.78
N TYR A 213 -4.47 -10.25 0.80
CA TYR A 213 -5.09 -8.93 0.66
C TYR A 213 -5.71 -8.75 -0.73
N TYR A 214 -4.91 -8.93 -1.79
CA TYR A 214 -5.42 -8.79 -3.15
C TYR A 214 -6.37 -9.93 -3.56
N ALA A 215 -6.27 -11.09 -2.89
CA ALA A 215 -7.21 -12.19 -3.07
C ALA A 215 -8.67 -11.81 -2.79
N VAL A 216 -8.95 -10.80 -1.97
CA VAL A 216 -10.31 -10.26 -1.75
C VAL A 216 -10.91 -9.79 -3.08
N TYR A 217 -10.16 -9.02 -3.87
CA TYR A 217 -10.62 -8.52 -5.19
C TYR A 217 -10.72 -9.65 -6.22
N VAL A 218 -9.83 -10.64 -6.15
CA VAL A 218 -9.92 -11.84 -7.02
C VAL A 218 -11.13 -12.71 -6.64
N CYS A 219 -11.48 -12.81 -5.36
CA CYS A 219 -12.71 -13.49 -4.92
C CYS A 219 -13.95 -12.71 -5.39
N LEU A 220 -13.94 -11.39 -5.31
CA LEU A 220 -15.00 -10.55 -5.85
C LEU A 220 -15.16 -10.78 -7.36
N PHE A 221 -14.06 -10.75 -8.12
CA PHE A 221 -14.06 -11.13 -9.53
C PHE A 221 -14.63 -12.52 -9.77
N ALA A 222 -14.24 -13.51 -8.97
CA ALA A 222 -14.74 -14.88 -9.11
C ALA A 222 -16.27 -14.95 -8.97
N VAL A 223 -16.86 -14.17 -8.05
CA VAL A 223 -18.32 -14.08 -7.89
C VAL A 223 -18.96 -13.43 -9.12
N PHE A 224 -18.47 -12.28 -9.58
CA PHE A 224 -18.97 -11.60 -10.77
C PHE A 224 -18.89 -12.53 -12.00
N TYR A 225 -17.72 -13.10 -12.24
CA TYR A 225 -17.54 -14.02 -13.36
C TYR A 225 -18.43 -15.27 -13.29
N PHE A 226 -18.62 -15.84 -12.09
CA PHE A 226 -19.53 -16.94 -11.85
C PHE A 226 -20.97 -16.57 -12.23
N LEU A 227 -21.43 -15.37 -11.92
CA LEU A 227 -22.80 -14.89 -12.22
C LEU A 227 -23.02 -14.68 -13.72
N LEU A 228 -21.99 -14.30 -14.49
CA LEU A 228 -22.07 -14.16 -15.95
C LEU A 228 -22.32 -15.48 -16.67
N LEU A 229 -21.93 -16.63 -16.09
CA LEU A 229 -22.06 -17.92 -16.75
C LEU A 229 -23.53 -18.35 -16.88
N ASN A 230 -23.87 -18.95 -18.02
CA ASN A 230 -25.23 -19.42 -18.29
C ASN A 230 -25.52 -20.78 -17.69
N ARG A 231 -26.75 -20.95 -17.19
CA ARG A 231 -27.32 -22.21 -16.69
C ARG A 231 -28.75 -22.37 -17.22
N GLU A 232 -29.17 -23.62 -17.36
CA GLU A 232 -30.47 -23.94 -17.92
C GLU A 232 -31.62 -23.63 -16.95
N SER A 233 -31.40 -23.78 -15.64
CA SER A 233 -32.44 -23.62 -14.65
C SER A 233 -31.92 -23.03 -13.34
N PHE A 234 -32.82 -22.46 -12.53
CA PHE A 234 -32.50 -21.96 -11.18
C PHE A 234 -31.99 -23.10 -10.25
N LYS A 235 -32.52 -24.33 -10.41
CA LYS A 235 -32.04 -25.49 -9.64
C LYS A 235 -30.59 -25.84 -9.98
N GLU A 236 -30.21 -25.71 -11.25
CA GLU A 236 -28.83 -25.89 -11.70
C GLU A 236 -27.94 -24.77 -11.16
N PHE A 237 -28.41 -23.50 -11.19
CA PHE A 237 -27.71 -22.39 -10.58
C PHE A 237 -27.40 -22.68 -9.10
N LEU A 238 -28.38 -23.12 -8.29
CA LEU A 238 -28.17 -23.41 -6.88
C LEU A 238 -27.14 -24.54 -6.66
N ARG A 239 -27.14 -25.58 -7.50
CA ARG A 239 -26.14 -26.67 -7.41
C ARG A 239 -24.74 -26.17 -7.76
N CYS A 240 -24.62 -25.34 -8.80
CA CYS A 240 -23.34 -24.74 -9.19
C CYS A 240 -22.84 -23.77 -8.12
N ALA A 241 -23.73 -22.95 -7.54
CA ALA A 241 -23.43 -22.04 -6.46
C ALA A 241 -22.96 -22.77 -5.18
N GLY A 242 -23.64 -23.85 -4.80
CA GLY A 242 -23.21 -24.69 -3.67
C GLY A 242 -21.84 -25.31 -3.88
N ARG A 243 -21.54 -25.81 -5.11
CA ARG A 243 -20.22 -26.32 -5.47
C ARG A 243 -19.16 -25.24 -5.46
N PHE A 244 -19.45 -24.07 -6.02
CA PHE A 244 -18.56 -22.92 -6.03
C PHE A 244 -18.23 -22.49 -4.60
N ALA A 245 -19.24 -22.32 -3.74
CA ALA A 245 -19.07 -21.94 -2.34
C ALA A 245 -18.25 -22.97 -1.55
N LEU A 246 -18.57 -24.27 -1.70
CA LEU A 246 -17.83 -25.35 -1.03
C LEU A 246 -16.35 -25.35 -1.41
N CYS A 247 -16.05 -25.25 -2.72
CA CYS A 247 -14.67 -25.20 -3.21
C CYS A 247 -13.94 -23.96 -2.73
N SER A 248 -14.62 -22.80 -2.64
CA SER A 248 -14.05 -21.55 -2.14
C SER A 248 -13.73 -21.62 -0.65
N VAL A 249 -14.63 -22.20 0.15
CA VAL A 249 -14.39 -22.38 1.59
C VAL A 249 -13.21 -23.33 1.83
N ILE A 250 -13.14 -24.45 1.11
CA ILE A 250 -12.01 -25.38 1.22
C ILE A 250 -10.70 -24.68 0.80
N ALA A 251 -10.71 -23.88 -0.26
CA ALA A 251 -9.53 -23.11 -0.68
C ALA A 251 -9.07 -22.11 0.40
N ALA A 252 -10.00 -21.40 1.02
CA ALA A 252 -9.71 -20.52 2.15
C ALA A 252 -9.17 -21.27 3.37
N MET A 253 -9.76 -22.43 3.70
CA MET A 253 -9.24 -23.28 4.78
C MET A 253 -7.81 -23.76 4.51
N MET A 254 -7.48 -24.15 3.26
CA MET A 254 -6.12 -24.55 2.87
C MET A 254 -5.11 -23.42 3.05
N ALA A 255 -5.53 -22.18 2.93
CA ALA A 255 -4.73 -20.96 3.18
C ALA A 255 -4.86 -20.46 4.64
N GLY A 256 -5.35 -21.26 5.55
CA GLY A 256 -5.60 -20.89 6.95
C GLY A 256 -4.39 -20.36 7.68
N PHE A 257 -3.18 -20.92 7.39
CA PHE A 257 -1.92 -20.46 7.96
C PHE A 257 -1.56 -19.02 7.58
N VAL A 258 -2.13 -18.48 6.50
CA VAL A 258 -2.01 -17.09 6.09
C VAL A 258 -3.17 -16.26 6.64
N ILE A 259 -4.42 -16.71 6.44
CA ILE A 259 -5.62 -15.93 6.76
C ILE A 259 -5.78 -15.70 8.27
N VAL A 260 -5.56 -16.73 9.10
CA VAL A 260 -5.84 -16.62 10.55
C VAL A 260 -4.87 -15.65 11.24
N PRO A 261 -3.53 -15.76 11.08
CA PRO A 261 -2.61 -14.80 11.66
C PRO A 261 -2.85 -13.37 11.15
N ALA A 262 -3.10 -13.20 9.84
CA ALA A 262 -3.42 -11.90 9.27
C ALA A 262 -4.67 -11.29 9.91
N PHE A 263 -5.74 -12.07 10.06
CA PHE A 263 -6.98 -11.60 10.68
C PHE A 263 -6.78 -11.21 12.15
N VAL A 264 -6.03 -12.01 12.90
CA VAL A 264 -5.72 -11.73 14.32
C VAL A 264 -4.91 -10.45 14.43
N SER A 265 -3.88 -10.27 13.58
CA SER A 265 -3.06 -9.06 13.55
C SER A 265 -3.88 -7.81 13.23
N ILE A 266 -4.68 -7.84 12.16
CA ILE A 266 -5.53 -6.70 11.76
C ILE A 266 -6.53 -6.34 12.87
N ARG A 267 -7.10 -7.32 13.56
CA ARG A 267 -7.99 -7.07 14.69
C ARG A 267 -7.28 -6.42 15.88
N ASN A 268 -6.05 -6.82 16.17
CA ASN A 268 -5.25 -6.31 17.28
C ASN A 268 -4.64 -4.93 16.97
N ALA A 269 -4.45 -4.59 15.69
CA ALA A 269 -3.98 -3.27 15.26
C ALA A 269 -4.97 -2.12 15.55
N GLY A 270 -6.14 -2.45 16.10
CA GLY A 270 -7.15 -1.47 16.52
C GLY A 270 -8.14 -1.08 15.42
N ALA A 271 -9.20 -0.37 15.84
CA ALA A 271 -10.32 0.01 14.97
C ALA A 271 -9.92 0.95 13.82
N SER A 272 -8.78 1.65 13.92
CA SER A 272 -8.29 2.59 12.92
C SER A 272 -7.90 1.92 11.59
N MET A 273 -7.36 0.69 11.63
CA MET A 273 -7.07 -0.06 10.40
C MET A 273 -8.34 -0.57 9.70
N LEU A 274 -9.41 -0.79 10.44
CA LEU A 274 -10.66 -1.28 9.88
C LEU A 274 -11.56 -0.14 9.37
N GLY A 275 -11.21 1.14 9.62
CA GLY A 275 -11.99 2.29 9.19
C GLY A 275 -13.47 2.12 9.57
N LEU A 276 -13.76 1.72 10.82
CA LEU A 276 -15.12 1.39 11.29
C LEU A 276 -16.06 2.60 11.35
N ASP A 277 -15.54 3.79 11.11
CA ASP A 277 -16.40 4.94 10.86
C ASP A 277 -17.14 4.71 9.54
N THR A 278 -18.41 4.41 9.64
CA THR A 278 -19.26 4.21 8.46
C THR A 278 -19.20 5.47 7.61
N PRO A 279 -18.71 5.35 6.37
CA PRO A 279 -18.63 6.51 5.51
C PRO A 279 -20.04 7.06 5.27
N GLY A 280 -20.17 8.37 5.27
CA GLY A 280 -21.42 9.02 4.90
C GLY A 280 -21.84 8.62 3.47
N ASN A 281 -23.11 8.83 3.13
CA ASN A 281 -23.66 8.53 1.80
C ASN A 281 -23.17 9.49 0.68
N ASN A 282 -21.92 9.87 0.72
CA ASN A 282 -21.36 10.84 -0.21
C ASN A 282 -21.00 10.21 -1.55
N VAL A 283 -21.25 10.93 -2.62
CA VAL A 283 -20.77 10.59 -3.96
C VAL A 283 -19.28 10.89 -3.98
N TRP A 284 -18.47 9.88 -4.31
CA TRP A 284 -17.05 10.02 -4.50
C TRP A 284 -16.75 10.41 -5.95
N GLY A 285 -16.04 11.50 -6.10
CA GLY A 285 -15.53 11.94 -7.40
C GLY A 285 -16.58 12.47 -8.38
N SER A 286 -16.10 12.85 -9.54
CA SER A 286 -16.89 13.36 -10.66
C SER A 286 -17.27 12.22 -11.59
N ILE A 287 -18.57 12.07 -11.90
CA ILE A 287 -19.04 11.11 -12.93
C ILE A 287 -18.35 11.38 -14.27
N THR A 288 -18.06 12.64 -14.57
CA THR A 288 -17.35 13.02 -15.78
C THR A 288 -15.90 12.60 -15.77
N GLY A 289 -15.19 12.75 -14.64
CA GLY A 289 -13.82 12.23 -14.43
C GLY A 289 -13.79 10.71 -14.55
N TYR A 290 -14.80 10.01 -14.02
CA TYR A 290 -14.93 8.56 -14.18
C TYR A 290 -15.08 8.14 -15.65
N ILE A 291 -15.93 8.82 -16.41
CA ILE A 291 -16.11 8.54 -17.84
C ILE A 291 -14.83 8.91 -18.61
N ASN A 292 -14.17 10.00 -18.25
CA ASN A 292 -12.92 10.44 -18.87
C ASN A 292 -11.81 9.38 -18.76
N SER A 293 -11.77 8.63 -17.67
CA SER A 293 -10.76 7.57 -17.45
C SER A 293 -10.80 6.40 -18.45
N PHE A 294 -11.84 6.31 -19.29
CA PHE A 294 -11.92 5.33 -20.39
C PHE A 294 -11.21 5.80 -21.68
N PHE A 295 -10.84 7.07 -21.77
CA PHE A 295 -10.17 7.62 -22.95
C PHE A 295 -8.66 7.36 -22.90
N PRO A 296 -7.99 7.24 -24.08
CA PRO A 296 -6.54 7.14 -24.11
C PRO A 296 -5.87 8.43 -23.62
N ALA A 297 -4.62 8.30 -23.17
CA ALA A 297 -3.80 9.39 -22.69
C ALA A 297 -4.48 10.24 -21.58
N CYS A 298 -5.28 9.60 -20.76
CA CYS A 298 -5.82 10.18 -19.54
C CYS A 298 -4.75 10.11 -18.43
N ASP A 299 -4.65 11.16 -17.61
CA ASP A 299 -3.69 11.17 -16.51
C ASP A 299 -3.91 9.98 -15.60
N ILE A 300 -2.82 9.29 -15.29
CA ILE A 300 -2.83 8.18 -14.37
C ILE A 300 -3.00 8.73 -12.96
N GLN A 301 -4.00 8.22 -12.26
CA GLN A 301 -4.28 8.58 -10.88
C GLN A 301 -3.83 7.44 -9.97
N THR A 302 -2.77 7.64 -9.20
CA THR A 302 -2.17 6.63 -8.33
C THR A 302 -2.42 6.89 -6.85
N GLY A 303 -2.49 8.12 -6.39
CA GLY A 303 -2.40 8.49 -4.99
C GLY A 303 -3.72 8.83 -4.26
N TYR A 304 -4.86 8.98 -4.94
CA TYR A 304 -6.06 9.52 -4.32
C TYR A 304 -7.24 8.53 -4.25
N LEU A 305 -8.16 8.81 -3.33
CA LEU A 305 -9.39 8.03 -3.09
C LEU A 305 -10.26 7.83 -4.35
N TYR A 306 -10.15 8.71 -5.33
CA TYR A 306 -10.96 8.73 -6.56
C TYR A 306 -10.25 8.17 -7.80
N SER A 307 -9.20 7.40 -7.63
CA SER A 307 -8.35 6.89 -8.72
C SER A 307 -9.15 6.04 -9.72
N ASN A 308 -9.40 6.58 -10.89
CA ASN A 308 -10.13 5.93 -11.97
C ASN A 308 -9.20 5.69 -13.16
N ASN A 309 -8.86 4.43 -13.43
CA ASN A 309 -7.94 4.04 -14.50
C ASN A 309 -8.59 2.94 -15.37
N ASN A 310 -9.67 3.30 -16.10
CA ASN A 310 -10.54 2.34 -16.78
C ASN A 310 -10.23 2.13 -18.27
N TYR A 311 -9.18 2.77 -18.82
CA TYR A 311 -8.82 2.64 -20.23
C TYR A 311 -8.54 1.17 -20.61
N CYS A 312 -9.14 0.71 -21.71
CA CYS A 312 -8.89 -0.62 -22.29
C CYS A 312 -8.94 -0.63 -23.84
N GLY A 313 -8.85 0.57 -24.42
CA GLY A 313 -8.89 0.80 -25.85
C GLY A 313 -10.26 1.25 -26.38
N SER A 314 -10.25 2.26 -27.24
CA SER A 314 -11.47 2.86 -27.82
C SER A 314 -12.29 1.85 -28.63
N ILE A 315 -11.64 0.87 -29.26
CA ILE A 315 -12.29 -0.20 -30.01
C ILE A 315 -13.13 -1.09 -29.08
N ALA A 316 -12.67 -1.32 -27.84
CA ALA A 316 -13.45 -2.09 -26.86
C ALA A 316 -14.79 -1.40 -26.54
N LEU A 317 -14.82 -0.06 -26.47
CA LEU A 317 -16.04 0.71 -26.21
C LEU A 317 -17.03 0.64 -27.38
N ILE A 318 -16.54 0.70 -28.64
CA ILE A 318 -17.38 0.48 -29.83
C ILE A 318 -18.03 -0.91 -29.77
N LEU A 319 -17.23 -1.93 -29.48
CA LEU A 319 -17.72 -3.32 -29.40
C LEU A 319 -18.67 -3.54 -28.21
N LEU A 320 -18.43 -2.87 -27.08
CA LEU A 320 -19.36 -2.87 -25.94
C LEU A 320 -20.71 -2.29 -26.33
N GLY A 321 -20.72 -1.16 -27.04
CA GLY A 321 -21.97 -0.60 -27.59
C GLY A 321 -22.70 -1.58 -28.52
N MET A 322 -21.96 -2.26 -29.41
CA MET A 322 -22.54 -3.33 -30.26
C MET A 322 -23.10 -4.49 -29.42
N PHE A 323 -22.45 -4.87 -28.30
CA PHE A 323 -22.89 -5.95 -27.42
C PHE A 323 -24.32 -5.73 -26.90
N PHE A 324 -24.64 -4.52 -26.51
CA PHE A 324 -25.96 -4.20 -25.95
C PHE A 324 -27.08 -4.13 -26.98
N VAL A 325 -26.76 -4.01 -28.28
CA VAL A 325 -27.76 -3.91 -29.34
C VAL A 325 -27.79 -5.13 -30.28
N CYS A 326 -26.78 -6.01 -30.29
CA CYS A 326 -26.69 -7.11 -31.22
C CYS A 326 -27.82 -8.14 -31.02
N GLY A 327 -28.48 -8.54 -32.12
CA GLY A 327 -29.67 -9.38 -32.09
C GLY A 327 -29.46 -10.84 -31.67
N TYR A 328 -28.23 -11.35 -31.80
CA TYR A 328 -27.90 -12.74 -31.45
C TYR A 328 -27.57 -12.93 -29.96
N MET A 329 -27.34 -11.84 -29.20
CA MET A 329 -27.14 -11.92 -27.78
C MET A 329 -28.47 -11.95 -27.05
N GLY A 330 -28.67 -12.94 -26.19
CA GLY A 330 -29.90 -13.04 -25.37
C GLY A 330 -30.11 -11.86 -24.46
N ILE A 331 -31.36 -11.44 -24.27
CA ILE A 331 -31.68 -10.33 -23.36
C ILE A 331 -31.20 -10.58 -21.94
N LYS A 332 -31.22 -11.83 -21.47
CA LYS A 332 -30.71 -12.22 -20.15
C LYS A 332 -29.22 -11.95 -20.02
N ASP A 333 -28.40 -12.23 -21.05
CA ASP A 333 -26.97 -11.94 -21.05
C ASP A 333 -26.72 -10.44 -20.98
N ARG A 334 -27.43 -9.64 -21.78
CA ARG A 334 -27.30 -8.18 -21.75
C ARG A 334 -27.65 -7.59 -20.37
N ILE A 335 -28.74 -8.08 -19.75
CA ILE A 335 -29.15 -7.65 -18.43
C ILE A 335 -28.10 -8.00 -17.38
N LYS A 336 -27.52 -9.22 -17.40
CA LYS A 336 -26.43 -9.60 -16.48
C LYS A 336 -25.25 -8.64 -16.59
N TYR A 337 -24.75 -8.42 -17.82
CA TYR A 337 -23.63 -7.50 -18.04
C TYR A 337 -23.97 -6.05 -17.62
N ALA A 338 -25.19 -5.58 -17.91
CA ALA A 338 -25.62 -4.26 -17.51
C ALA A 338 -25.68 -4.10 -15.98
N ILE A 339 -26.18 -5.12 -15.27
CA ILE A 339 -26.22 -5.11 -13.80
C ILE A 339 -24.79 -5.11 -13.24
N GLU A 340 -23.91 -5.98 -13.74
CA GLU A 340 -22.55 -6.09 -13.21
C GLU A 340 -21.72 -4.83 -13.47
N LEU A 341 -21.76 -4.30 -14.70
CA LEU A 341 -21.10 -3.04 -15.03
C LEU A 341 -21.67 -1.88 -14.20
N GLY A 342 -23.01 -1.81 -14.11
CA GLY A 342 -23.70 -0.80 -13.31
C GLY A 342 -23.32 -0.87 -11.82
N THR A 343 -23.23 -2.08 -11.26
CA THR A 343 -22.80 -2.29 -9.86
C THR A 343 -21.36 -1.83 -9.63
N LEU A 344 -20.45 -2.16 -10.54
CA LEU A 344 -19.03 -1.75 -10.45
C LEU A 344 -18.86 -0.24 -10.61
N ILE A 345 -19.62 0.38 -11.53
CA ILE A 345 -19.63 1.84 -11.71
C ILE A 345 -20.18 2.52 -10.47
N LEU A 346 -21.26 2.01 -9.89
CA LEU A 346 -21.82 2.55 -8.65
C LEU A 346 -20.83 2.38 -7.49
N ALA A 347 -20.21 1.21 -7.34
CA ALA A 347 -19.20 0.97 -6.30
C ALA A 347 -17.99 1.89 -6.43
N ALA A 348 -17.61 2.26 -7.65
CA ALA A 348 -16.49 3.18 -7.88
C ALA A 348 -16.82 4.65 -7.54
N ASN A 349 -18.10 5.02 -7.49
CA ASN A 349 -18.53 6.42 -7.34
C ASN A 349 -19.35 6.70 -6.06
N PHE A 350 -19.74 5.67 -5.30
CA PHE A 350 -20.47 5.82 -4.04
C PHE A 350 -19.66 5.25 -2.88
N LEU A 351 -19.31 6.09 -1.92
CA LEU A 351 -18.43 5.77 -0.80
C LEU A 351 -18.88 4.54 -0.02
N TYR A 352 -20.16 4.40 0.29
CA TYR A 352 -20.67 3.25 1.02
C TYR A 352 -20.50 1.92 0.26
N LEU A 353 -20.76 1.89 -1.06
CA LEU A 353 -20.53 0.70 -1.88
C LEU A 353 -19.04 0.42 -2.06
N ASN A 354 -18.23 1.47 -2.20
CA ASN A 354 -16.78 1.36 -2.24
C ASN A 354 -16.24 0.68 -0.97
N TYR A 355 -16.67 1.15 0.20
CA TYR A 355 -16.38 0.56 1.50
C TYR A 355 -16.72 -0.95 1.56
N VAL A 356 -17.93 -1.35 1.11
CA VAL A 356 -18.31 -2.77 1.05
C VAL A 356 -17.39 -3.57 0.13
N PHE A 357 -17.00 -3.01 -1.03
CA PHE A 357 -16.13 -3.66 -2.00
C PHE A 357 -14.66 -3.74 -1.55
N HIS A 358 -14.28 -2.93 -0.55
CA HIS A 358 -12.98 -2.99 0.13
C HIS A 358 -13.00 -3.84 1.41
N GLY A 359 -14.00 -4.71 1.58
CA GLY A 359 -14.08 -5.61 2.73
C GLY A 359 -14.44 -4.90 4.04
N PHE A 360 -15.25 -3.85 3.95
CA PHE A 360 -15.67 -3.00 5.08
C PHE A 360 -14.52 -2.18 5.70
N ALA A 361 -13.61 -1.69 4.85
CA ALA A 361 -12.58 -0.73 5.21
C ALA A 361 -12.61 0.47 4.26
N VAL A 362 -12.26 1.65 4.73
CA VAL A 362 -12.00 2.81 3.86
C VAL A 362 -10.56 2.69 3.37
N PRO A 363 -10.32 2.63 2.04
CA PRO A 363 -8.95 2.53 1.54
C PRO A 363 -8.19 3.85 1.76
N HIS A 364 -7.00 3.75 2.32
CA HIS A 364 -6.04 4.85 2.34
C HIS A 364 -5.39 4.96 0.96
N GLY A 365 -5.86 5.88 0.12
CA GLY A 365 -5.44 5.98 -1.28
C GLY A 365 -5.99 4.86 -2.19
N MET A 366 -5.82 5.02 -3.51
CA MET A 366 -6.15 4.01 -4.54
C MET A 366 -7.56 3.42 -4.41
N GLY A 367 -8.56 4.29 -4.33
CA GLY A 367 -9.93 3.96 -3.94
C GLY A 367 -10.71 2.98 -4.81
N ASN A 368 -10.20 2.62 -6.01
CA ASN A 368 -10.90 1.74 -6.95
C ASN A 368 -10.06 0.50 -7.32
N ARG A 369 -9.49 -0.17 -6.31
CA ARG A 369 -8.65 -1.37 -6.48
C ARG A 369 -9.34 -2.54 -7.20
N PHE A 370 -10.68 -2.57 -7.22
CA PHE A 370 -11.49 -3.55 -7.94
C PHE A 370 -11.80 -3.19 -9.40
N ALA A 371 -11.37 -2.01 -9.89
CA ALA A 371 -11.72 -1.52 -11.24
C ALA A 371 -11.24 -2.45 -12.39
N ILE A 372 -10.22 -3.25 -12.17
CA ILE A 372 -9.78 -4.27 -13.14
C ILE A 372 -10.89 -5.27 -13.49
N ILE A 373 -11.85 -5.53 -12.59
CA ILE A 373 -12.99 -6.41 -12.83
C ILE A 373 -13.86 -5.81 -13.93
N LEU A 374 -14.11 -4.50 -13.88
CA LEU A 374 -14.88 -3.79 -14.90
C LEU A 374 -14.18 -3.89 -16.26
N THR A 375 -12.87 -3.61 -16.31
CA THR A 375 -12.06 -3.76 -17.55
C THR A 375 -12.17 -5.17 -18.13
N PHE A 376 -12.05 -6.19 -17.30
CA PHE A 376 -12.17 -7.58 -17.74
C PHE A 376 -13.56 -7.88 -18.33
N ILE A 377 -14.63 -7.42 -17.67
CA ILE A 377 -16.02 -7.62 -18.14
C ILE A 377 -16.26 -6.88 -19.46
N VAL A 378 -15.75 -5.65 -19.61
CA VAL A 378 -15.82 -4.87 -20.87
C VAL A 378 -15.13 -5.62 -22.01
N LEU A 379 -13.89 -6.06 -21.78
CA LEU A 379 -13.14 -6.83 -22.79
C LEU A 379 -13.80 -8.18 -23.11
N ASN A 380 -14.39 -8.85 -22.12
CA ASN A 380 -15.15 -10.08 -22.34
C ASN A 380 -16.39 -9.83 -23.22
N ALA A 381 -17.17 -8.81 -22.94
CA ALA A 381 -18.32 -8.42 -23.77
C ALA A 381 -17.88 -8.07 -25.19
N ALA A 382 -16.83 -7.28 -25.34
CA ALA A 382 -16.27 -6.87 -26.62
C ALA A 382 -15.76 -8.09 -27.43
N PHE A 383 -15.06 -9.03 -26.77
CA PHE A 383 -14.58 -10.26 -27.42
C PHE A 383 -15.72 -11.12 -27.92
N ARG A 384 -16.79 -11.29 -27.15
CA ARG A 384 -18.00 -12.06 -27.59
C ARG A 384 -18.64 -11.48 -28.85
N VAL A 385 -18.57 -10.15 -29.01
CA VAL A 385 -19.05 -9.49 -30.25
C VAL A 385 -18.06 -9.69 -31.38
N MET A 386 -16.76 -9.50 -31.14
CA MET A 386 -15.75 -9.57 -32.17
C MET A 386 -15.72 -10.94 -32.85
N ILE A 387 -15.77 -12.04 -32.07
CA ILE A 387 -15.75 -13.41 -32.64
C ILE A 387 -17.00 -13.79 -33.44
N ARG A 388 -18.07 -13.02 -33.31
CA ARG A 388 -19.36 -13.19 -34.03
C ARG A 388 -19.69 -11.96 -34.87
N TYR A 389 -18.71 -11.15 -35.23
CA TYR A 389 -18.94 -9.91 -35.95
C TYR A 389 -19.72 -10.07 -37.25
N GLU A 390 -19.53 -11.19 -37.97
CA GLU A 390 -20.24 -11.50 -39.22
C GLU A 390 -21.77 -11.65 -39.07
N GLU A 391 -22.25 -11.92 -37.86
CA GLU A 391 -23.68 -12.04 -37.58
C GLU A 391 -24.35 -10.68 -37.30
N LEU A 392 -23.58 -9.61 -37.08
CA LEU A 392 -24.12 -8.27 -36.82
C LEU A 392 -24.82 -7.68 -38.05
N ARG A 393 -25.90 -6.97 -37.85
CA ARG A 393 -26.56 -6.15 -38.87
C ARG A 393 -25.89 -4.76 -38.90
N MET A 394 -25.98 -4.08 -40.07
CA MET A 394 -25.42 -2.74 -40.24
C MET A 394 -25.89 -1.76 -39.18
N ARG A 395 -27.18 -1.78 -38.81
CA ARG A 395 -27.75 -0.90 -37.76
C ARG A 395 -27.08 -1.13 -36.39
N GLU A 396 -26.67 -2.35 -36.08
CA GLU A 396 -26.03 -2.72 -34.84
C GLU A 396 -24.57 -2.23 -34.83
N VAL A 397 -23.91 -2.30 -35.98
CA VAL A 397 -22.57 -1.69 -36.14
C VAL A 397 -22.60 -0.19 -35.98
N LEU A 398 -23.54 0.47 -36.63
CA LEU A 398 -23.71 1.93 -36.52
C LEU A 398 -24.07 2.34 -35.08
N ALA A 399 -24.95 1.60 -34.39
CA ALA A 399 -25.32 1.86 -33.04
C ALA A 399 -24.09 1.77 -32.07
N GLY A 400 -23.21 0.80 -32.30
CA GLY A 400 -21.94 0.70 -31.52
C GLY A 400 -21.01 1.89 -31.76
N ILE A 401 -20.86 2.34 -33.01
CA ILE A 401 -20.07 3.52 -33.34
C ILE A 401 -20.70 4.78 -32.72
N LEU A 402 -22.01 4.93 -32.82
CA LEU A 402 -22.73 6.05 -32.25
C LEU A 402 -22.68 6.08 -30.73
N SER A 403 -22.65 4.91 -30.06
CA SER A 403 -22.48 4.88 -28.58
C SER A 403 -21.10 5.38 -28.15
N ALA A 404 -20.03 5.07 -28.89
CA ALA A 404 -18.70 5.62 -28.63
C ALA A 404 -18.64 7.14 -28.87
N VAL A 405 -19.29 7.62 -29.95
CA VAL A 405 -19.41 9.06 -30.21
C VAL A 405 -20.24 9.75 -29.12
N ALA A 406 -21.36 9.13 -28.68
CA ALA A 406 -22.20 9.69 -27.61
C ALA A 406 -21.44 9.80 -26.28
N LEU A 407 -20.53 8.85 -25.98
CA LEU A 407 -19.68 8.91 -24.79
C LEU A 407 -18.77 10.15 -24.84
N LEU A 408 -18.13 10.40 -25.99
CA LEU A 408 -17.30 11.58 -26.18
C LEU A 408 -18.12 12.87 -26.05
N VAL A 409 -19.29 12.94 -26.69
CA VAL A 409 -20.15 14.11 -26.60
C VAL A 409 -20.59 14.36 -25.16
N ALA A 410 -20.90 13.31 -24.40
CA ALA A 410 -21.27 13.45 -23.00
C ALA A 410 -20.14 14.08 -22.16
N VAL A 411 -18.89 13.60 -22.34
CA VAL A 411 -17.72 14.19 -21.63
C VAL A 411 -17.53 15.66 -22.02
N LEU A 412 -17.57 15.99 -23.30
CA LEU A 412 -17.41 17.37 -23.78
C LEU A 412 -18.50 18.31 -23.28
N MET A 413 -19.74 17.83 -23.13
CA MET A 413 -20.87 18.62 -22.62
C MET A 413 -20.78 18.88 -21.10
N PHE A 414 -20.25 17.92 -20.34
CA PHE A 414 -20.27 18.01 -18.89
C PHE A 414 -18.97 18.57 -18.29
N ASN A 415 -17.81 18.40 -18.93
CA ASN A 415 -16.52 18.90 -18.40
C ASN A 415 -16.26 20.37 -18.70
N GLY A 416 -16.87 20.94 -19.74
CA GLY A 416 -16.68 22.36 -20.13
C GLY A 416 -15.24 22.76 -20.53
N LYS A 417 -14.25 21.95 -20.26
CA LYS A 417 -12.84 22.11 -20.62
C LYS A 417 -12.25 20.78 -21.10
N LEU A 418 -11.37 20.87 -22.10
CA LEU A 418 -10.56 19.76 -22.59
C LEU A 418 -9.32 19.64 -21.69
N GLU A 419 -9.38 18.84 -20.64
CA GLU A 419 -8.24 18.64 -19.73
C GLU A 419 -7.06 17.94 -20.44
N GLN A 420 -7.34 17.10 -21.45
CA GLN A 420 -6.32 16.33 -22.18
C GLN A 420 -6.62 16.23 -23.67
N PRO A 421 -6.30 17.27 -24.44
CA PRO A 421 -6.67 17.33 -25.86
C PRO A 421 -6.08 16.18 -26.69
N MET A 422 -4.89 15.68 -26.36
CA MET A 422 -4.25 14.59 -27.08
C MET A 422 -5.04 13.29 -26.99
N GLY A 423 -5.57 12.96 -25.82
CA GLY A 423 -6.40 11.77 -25.59
C GLY A 423 -7.68 11.79 -26.44
N TYR A 424 -8.35 12.93 -26.49
CA TYR A 424 -9.55 13.10 -27.33
C TYR A 424 -9.24 13.01 -28.82
N ILE A 425 -8.10 13.55 -29.28
CA ILE A 425 -7.67 13.45 -30.67
C ILE A 425 -7.43 11.99 -31.05
N ILE A 426 -6.68 11.25 -30.22
CA ILE A 426 -6.42 9.80 -30.43
C ILE A 426 -7.75 9.04 -30.47
N TYR A 427 -8.64 9.29 -29.49
CA TYR A 427 -9.96 8.64 -29.45
C TYR A 427 -10.77 8.87 -30.70
N ILE A 428 -10.93 10.13 -31.12
CA ILE A 428 -11.67 10.50 -32.33
C ILE A 428 -11.08 9.81 -33.57
N LEU A 429 -9.77 9.84 -33.72
CA LEU A 429 -9.07 9.22 -34.84
C LEU A 429 -9.33 7.70 -34.87
N VAL A 430 -9.18 7.01 -33.73
CA VAL A 430 -9.38 5.56 -33.62
C VAL A 430 -10.83 5.20 -33.86
N VAL A 431 -11.78 5.92 -33.25
CA VAL A 431 -13.24 5.66 -33.45
C VAL A 431 -13.64 5.88 -34.93
N PHE A 432 -13.10 6.93 -35.57
CA PHE A 432 -13.37 7.18 -36.98
C PHE A 432 -12.80 6.10 -37.91
N LEU A 433 -11.50 5.77 -37.76
CA LEU A 433 -10.82 4.77 -38.58
C LEU A 433 -11.34 3.36 -38.34
N ALA A 434 -11.49 2.95 -37.08
CA ALA A 434 -12.06 1.64 -36.74
C ALA A 434 -13.52 1.55 -37.13
N GLY A 435 -14.33 2.59 -36.89
CA GLY A 435 -15.72 2.66 -37.34
C GLY A 435 -15.86 2.53 -38.85
N THR A 436 -14.99 3.21 -39.61
CA THR A 436 -14.91 3.06 -41.07
C THR A 436 -14.55 1.62 -41.47
N ALA A 437 -13.55 1.02 -40.83
CA ALA A 437 -13.16 -0.38 -41.13
C ALA A 437 -14.29 -1.34 -40.81
N PHE A 438 -15.02 -1.17 -39.71
CA PHE A 438 -16.21 -1.97 -39.38
C PHE A 438 -17.30 -1.84 -40.46
N VAL A 439 -17.62 -0.64 -40.94
CA VAL A 439 -18.63 -0.40 -41.96
C VAL A 439 -18.19 -0.99 -43.31
N LEU A 440 -16.93 -0.76 -43.75
CA LEU A 440 -16.41 -1.27 -45.02
C LEU A 440 -16.39 -2.79 -45.05
N TYR A 441 -15.99 -3.45 -43.96
CA TYR A 441 -16.02 -4.89 -43.88
C TYR A 441 -17.47 -5.42 -43.92
N ARG A 442 -18.39 -4.78 -43.20
CA ARG A 442 -19.82 -5.15 -43.21
C ARG A 442 -20.47 -4.96 -44.57
N ARG A 443 -20.01 -3.96 -45.36
CA ARG A 443 -20.40 -3.77 -46.76
C ARG A 443 -19.69 -4.71 -47.73
N LYS A 444 -18.82 -5.60 -47.26
CA LYS A 444 -17.96 -6.48 -48.08
C LYS A 444 -17.02 -5.73 -49.03
N SER A 445 -16.70 -4.45 -48.72
CA SER A 445 -15.76 -3.62 -49.48
C SER A 445 -14.29 -3.99 -49.22
N ILE A 446 -14.01 -4.63 -48.09
CA ILE A 446 -12.67 -5.13 -47.75
C ILE A 446 -12.74 -6.61 -47.35
N LYS A 447 -11.63 -7.34 -47.55
CA LYS A 447 -11.49 -8.75 -47.17
C LYS A 447 -11.25 -8.90 -45.68
N ALA A 448 -11.63 -10.06 -45.12
CA ALA A 448 -11.45 -10.36 -43.67
C ALA A 448 -10.00 -10.15 -43.17
N GLY A 449 -8.99 -10.60 -43.94
CA GLY A 449 -7.58 -10.39 -43.57
C GLY A 449 -7.18 -8.93 -43.47
N VAL A 450 -7.67 -8.06 -44.37
CA VAL A 450 -7.43 -6.61 -44.33
C VAL A 450 -8.12 -6.00 -43.11
N PHE A 451 -9.36 -6.37 -42.84
CA PHE A 451 -10.12 -5.93 -41.69
C PHE A 451 -9.41 -6.30 -40.35
N ILE A 452 -9.03 -7.58 -40.20
CA ILE A 452 -8.31 -8.06 -39.02
C ILE A 452 -6.99 -7.28 -38.84
N GLY A 453 -6.24 -7.09 -39.93
CA GLY A 453 -4.98 -6.34 -39.90
C GLY A 453 -5.18 -4.88 -39.48
N LEU A 454 -6.17 -4.18 -40.06
CA LEU A 454 -6.48 -2.79 -39.72
C LEU A 454 -6.93 -2.61 -38.25
N ILE A 455 -7.87 -3.41 -37.80
CA ILE A 455 -8.38 -3.32 -36.41
C ILE A 455 -7.27 -3.63 -35.42
N SER A 456 -6.46 -4.65 -35.67
CA SER A 456 -5.36 -5.02 -34.81
C SER A 456 -4.28 -3.93 -34.76
N LEU A 457 -3.90 -3.36 -35.89
CA LEU A 457 -2.91 -2.30 -35.99
C LEU A 457 -3.38 -1.02 -35.28
N LEU A 458 -4.63 -0.64 -35.49
CA LEU A 458 -5.22 0.53 -34.85
C LEU A 458 -5.26 0.37 -33.31
N TRP A 459 -5.68 -0.78 -32.82
CA TRP A 459 -5.80 -1.02 -31.39
C TRP A 459 -4.43 -1.13 -30.70
N ILE A 460 -3.49 -1.88 -31.28
CA ILE A 460 -2.12 -1.98 -30.75
C ILE A 460 -1.42 -0.61 -30.84
N GLY A 461 -1.62 0.12 -31.94
CA GLY A 461 -1.06 1.47 -32.10
C GLY A 461 -1.61 2.45 -31.05
N GLU A 462 -2.91 2.39 -30.75
CA GLU A 462 -3.54 3.16 -29.68
C GLU A 462 -2.95 2.79 -28.31
N ILE A 463 -2.80 1.49 -28.02
CA ILE A 463 -2.21 1.01 -26.76
C ILE A 463 -0.78 1.51 -26.61
N ILE A 464 0.05 1.43 -27.64
CA ILE A 464 1.42 1.92 -27.63
C ILE A 464 1.42 3.43 -27.37
N ALA A 465 0.60 4.21 -28.08
CA ALA A 465 0.51 5.65 -27.90
C ALA A 465 0.06 6.03 -26.50
N ASN A 466 -1.00 5.36 -25.97
CA ASN A 466 -1.46 5.56 -24.60
C ASN A 466 -0.33 5.30 -23.60
N THR A 467 0.33 4.15 -23.71
CA THR A 467 1.39 3.73 -22.81
C THR A 467 2.56 4.72 -22.79
N LEU A 468 3.00 5.18 -23.98
CA LEU A 468 4.10 6.15 -24.09
C LEU A 468 3.76 7.54 -23.55
N ILE A 469 2.49 7.92 -23.56
CA ILE A 469 2.04 9.22 -23.07
C ILE A 469 1.84 9.19 -21.55
N THR A 470 1.27 8.11 -21.01
CA THR A 470 0.86 8.05 -19.60
C THR A 470 1.96 7.55 -18.66
N MET A 471 2.95 6.82 -19.16
CA MET A 471 3.99 6.21 -18.32
C MET A 471 4.92 7.21 -17.62
N PRO A 472 5.27 8.39 -18.21
CA PRO A 472 6.08 9.39 -17.52
C PRO A 472 5.49 9.85 -16.18
N ASP A 473 4.19 9.72 -15.98
CA ASP A 473 3.50 10.08 -14.74
C ASP A 473 3.78 9.10 -13.59
N VAL A 474 4.34 7.91 -13.89
CA VAL A 474 4.65 6.86 -12.91
C VAL A 474 6.14 6.58 -12.75
N THR A 475 7.00 7.50 -13.16
CA THR A 475 8.45 7.43 -12.94
C THR A 475 8.93 8.68 -12.19
N ARG A 476 9.88 8.49 -11.27
CA ARG A 476 10.42 9.57 -10.43
C ARG A 476 11.89 9.84 -10.76
N ASP A 477 12.30 11.11 -10.66
CA ASP A 477 13.71 11.51 -10.79
C ASP A 477 14.51 11.27 -9.50
N GLU A 478 13.85 11.25 -8.33
CA GLU A 478 14.45 11.34 -7.00
C GLU A 478 14.79 10.00 -6.34
N SER A 479 14.26 8.89 -6.82
CA SER A 479 14.36 7.60 -6.13
C SER A 479 15.76 6.97 -6.16
N LEU A 480 16.60 7.37 -7.11
CA LEU A 480 17.98 6.89 -7.19
C LEU A 480 18.89 7.61 -6.19
N ASP A 481 18.61 8.88 -5.89
CA ASP A 481 19.48 9.68 -5.01
C ASP A 481 19.41 9.18 -3.55
N SER A 482 18.23 8.76 -3.07
CA SER A 482 18.08 8.22 -1.72
C SER A 482 18.81 6.88 -1.54
N TYR A 483 18.80 6.01 -2.55
CA TYR A 483 19.59 4.77 -2.54
C TYR A 483 21.08 5.02 -2.62
N ILE A 484 21.49 6.01 -3.43
CA ILE A 484 22.89 6.41 -3.54
C ILE A 484 23.36 7.00 -2.21
N LEU A 485 22.53 7.76 -1.52
CA LEU A 485 22.83 8.31 -0.20
C LEU A 485 22.97 7.20 0.83
N LEU A 486 22.05 6.25 0.88
CA LEU A 486 22.13 5.11 1.79
C LEU A 486 23.37 4.23 1.52
N ASP A 487 23.73 4.00 0.26
CA ASP A 487 24.95 3.28 -0.09
C ASP A 487 26.22 4.06 0.33
N ARG A 488 26.19 5.40 0.25
CA ARG A 488 27.30 6.26 0.72
C ARG A 488 27.46 6.25 2.24
N TRP A 489 26.35 6.16 3.00
CA TRP A 489 26.38 6.19 4.46
C TRP A 489 26.53 4.80 5.08
N LYS A 490 26.43 3.77 4.27
CA LYS A 490 26.38 2.38 4.75
C LYS A 490 27.60 2.06 5.61
N ASP A 491 28.80 2.38 5.15
CA ASP A 491 30.04 2.10 5.87
C ASP A 491 30.04 2.85 7.23
N ASP A 492 29.67 4.14 7.24
CA ASP A 492 29.62 4.92 8.47
C ASP A 492 28.52 4.46 9.42
N TYR A 493 27.39 4.02 8.88
CA TYR A 493 26.29 3.46 9.67
C TYR A 493 26.64 2.08 10.25
N GLU A 494 27.35 1.25 9.49
CA GLU A 494 27.80 -0.06 9.95
C GLU A 494 28.90 0.05 10.99
N ASP A 495 29.77 1.06 10.91
CA ASP A 495 30.85 1.34 11.87
C ASP A 495 30.35 1.80 13.25
N LEU A 496 29.10 2.26 13.38
CA LEU A 496 28.51 2.63 14.67
C LEU A 496 28.30 1.38 15.53
N THR A 497 29.13 1.22 16.53
CA THR A 497 29.10 0.08 17.44
C THR A 497 28.02 0.24 18.50
N LEU A 498 27.16 -0.73 18.63
CA LEU A 498 26.10 -0.81 19.63
C LEU A 498 26.46 -1.79 20.72
N THR A 499 26.07 -1.47 21.94
CA THR A 499 26.20 -2.31 23.13
C THR A 499 24.85 -2.42 23.83
N ASP A 500 24.67 -3.40 24.70
CA ASP A 500 23.57 -3.50 25.65
C ASP A 500 22.15 -3.33 25.05
N GLY A 501 21.94 -3.89 23.84
CA GLY A 501 20.65 -3.78 23.16
C GLY A 501 20.31 -2.38 22.64
N GLU A 502 21.30 -1.49 22.55
CA GLU A 502 21.15 -0.16 21.95
C GLU A 502 20.68 -0.25 20.50
N ARG A 503 20.06 0.81 20.01
CA ARG A 503 19.53 0.91 18.67
C ARG A 503 20.15 2.07 17.90
N LYS A 504 20.12 1.97 16.60
CA LYS A 504 20.49 3.06 15.69
C LYS A 504 19.44 3.24 14.61
N THR A 505 19.31 4.47 14.12
CA THR A 505 18.35 4.80 13.07
C THR A 505 18.95 5.74 12.04
N ALA A 506 18.33 5.82 10.89
CA ALA A 506 18.71 6.75 9.84
C ALA A 506 17.48 7.55 9.41
N LEU A 507 17.55 8.88 9.51
CA LEU A 507 16.54 9.82 9.07
C LEU A 507 16.98 10.45 7.76
N VAL A 508 16.28 10.17 6.68
CA VAL A 508 16.53 10.77 5.37
C VAL A 508 15.35 11.65 5.01
N ASN A 509 15.64 12.91 4.66
CA ASN A 509 14.62 13.87 4.30
C ASN A 509 13.70 13.30 3.21
N GLU A 510 12.39 13.28 3.47
CA GLU A 510 11.33 12.80 2.59
C GLU A 510 11.37 11.30 2.20
N SER A 511 12.24 10.48 2.81
CA SER A 511 12.39 9.09 2.40
C SER A 511 12.47 8.13 3.59
N TYR A 512 11.79 7.00 3.45
CA TYR A 512 11.93 5.86 4.35
C TYR A 512 13.30 5.19 4.17
N THR A 513 13.98 4.87 5.26
CA THR A 513 15.29 4.20 5.21
C THR A 513 15.21 2.74 5.62
N PRO A 514 15.60 1.80 4.73
CA PRO A 514 15.61 0.37 5.05
C PRO A 514 16.59 -0.02 6.16
N ALA A 515 17.56 0.85 6.48
CA ALA A 515 18.61 0.59 7.47
C ALA A 515 18.19 0.94 8.91
N SER A 516 17.00 1.53 9.13
CA SER A 516 16.58 1.96 10.45
C SER A 516 16.13 0.79 11.35
N GLU A 517 16.59 0.80 12.60
CA GLU A 517 16.15 -0.15 13.62
C GLU A 517 14.89 0.31 14.36
N THR A 518 14.50 1.57 14.19
CA THR A 518 13.32 2.16 14.84
C THR A 518 12.19 2.47 13.88
N ASP A 519 12.53 2.75 12.62
CA ASP A 519 11.53 3.09 11.62
C ASP A 519 10.97 1.84 10.95
N TRP A 520 9.69 1.84 10.70
CA TRP A 520 9.04 0.73 10.02
C TRP A 520 7.85 1.18 9.19
N TYR A 521 7.81 0.75 7.95
CA TYR A 521 6.66 0.95 7.07
C TYR A 521 6.10 -0.41 6.67
N SER A 522 4.90 -0.74 7.13
CA SER A 522 4.26 -2.01 6.83
C SER A 522 2.75 -1.95 7.04
N SER A 523 1.99 -2.54 6.12
CA SER A 523 0.56 -2.79 6.34
C SER A 523 0.28 -3.83 7.44
N MET A 524 1.32 -4.46 8.01
CA MET A 524 1.26 -5.43 9.10
C MET A 524 1.99 -4.94 10.35
N ILE A 525 2.11 -3.62 10.51
CA ILE A 525 2.76 -3.00 11.67
C ILE A 525 2.00 -3.33 12.97
N ASN A 526 2.74 -3.42 14.07
CA ASN A 526 2.14 -3.54 15.39
C ASN A 526 1.42 -2.23 15.78
N GLY A 527 0.10 -2.26 15.96
CA GLY A 527 -0.69 -1.07 16.31
C GLY A 527 -0.26 -0.43 17.64
N TYR A 528 0.26 -1.20 18.60
CA TYR A 528 0.81 -0.65 19.83
C TYR A 528 2.10 0.16 19.60
N MET A 529 2.86 -0.14 18.54
CA MET A 529 4.02 0.67 18.17
C MET A 529 3.57 2.05 17.65
N THR A 530 2.56 2.11 16.78
CA THR A 530 2.02 3.39 16.30
C THR A 530 1.42 4.21 17.45
N GLU A 531 0.70 3.58 18.38
CA GLU A 531 0.18 4.24 19.57
C GLU A 531 1.32 4.79 20.47
N ALA A 532 2.39 4.01 20.65
CA ALA A 532 3.55 4.47 21.41
C ALA A 532 4.20 5.71 20.76
N TYR A 533 4.37 5.72 19.43
CA TYR A 533 4.92 6.86 18.70
C TYR A 533 3.99 8.08 18.78
N THR A 534 2.71 7.89 18.46
CA THR A 534 1.71 8.97 18.49
C THR A 534 1.63 9.64 19.85
N THR A 535 1.54 8.85 20.92
CA THR A 535 1.35 9.37 22.27
C THR A 535 2.58 10.07 22.82
N MET A 536 3.77 9.73 22.31
CA MET A 536 5.03 10.33 22.73
C MET A 536 5.51 11.48 21.83
N GLY A 537 4.80 11.79 20.74
CA GLY A 537 5.13 12.89 19.83
C GLY A 537 6.20 12.55 18.80
N LEU A 538 6.37 11.26 18.51
CA LEU A 538 7.19 10.78 17.40
C LEU A 538 6.37 10.71 16.12
N SER A 539 7.02 10.84 14.98
CA SER A 539 6.36 10.88 13.69
C SER A 539 5.76 9.53 13.28
N HIS A 540 4.58 9.55 12.72
CA HIS A 540 3.89 8.38 12.19
C HIS A 540 2.98 8.79 11.03
N PHE A 541 2.69 7.85 10.14
CA PHE A 541 1.71 8.04 9.07
C PHE A 541 0.65 6.96 9.16
N ASP A 542 -0.57 7.35 9.50
CA ASP A 542 -1.67 6.44 9.82
C ASP A 542 -1.17 5.28 10.74
N ASN A 543 -1.69 4.07 10.53
CA ASN A 543 -1.20 2.88 11.24
C ASN A 543 -0.33 2.00 10.35
N VAL A 544 0.47 2.59 9.48
CA VAL A 544 1.30 1.84 8.51
C VAL A 544 2.77 2.22 8.57
N GLN A 545 3.10 3.39 9.16
CA GLN A 545 4.48 3.87 9.22
C GLN A 545 4.78 4.52 10.55
N CYS A 546 5.97 4.22 11.09
CA CYS A 546 6.58 4.92 12.21
C CYS A 546 7.95 5.41 11.80
N ILE A 547 8.27 6.65 12.17
CA ILE A 547 9.56 7.30 11.90
C ILE A 547 10.04 7.91 13.22
N TYR A 548 11.30 7.69 13.59
CA TYR A 548 11.88 8.15 14.84
C TYR A 548 12.30 9.64 14.74
N ASP A 549 11.38 10.50 14.31
CA ASP A 549 11.51 11.95 14.25
C ASP A 549 10.56 12.59 15.29
N GLY A 550 10.93 13.75 15.83
CA GLY A 550 10.23 14.39 16.94
C GLY A 550 10.75 13.96 18.32
N THR A 551 12.02 13.60 18.38
CA THR A 551 12.67 13.10 19.59
C THR A 551 12.71 14.10 20.75
N THR A 552 12.70 13.56 21.96
CA THR A 552 12.92 14.29 23.22
C THR A 552 13.94 13.53 24.06
N PRO A 553 14.58 14.16 25.07
CA PRO A 553 15.49 13.44 25.97
C PRO A 553 14.84 12.21 26.64
N LEU A 554 13.54 12.28 26.91
CA LEU A 554 12.78 11.16 27.47
C LEU A 554 12.58 10.02 26.47
N THR A 555 12.23 10.32 25.21
CA THR A 555 12.02 9.26 24.19
C THR A 555 13.33 8.57 23.81
N ALA A 556 14.45 9.27 23.80
CA ALA A 556 15.78 8.69 23.61
C ALA A 556 16.07 7.63 24.68
N LEU A 557 15.80 7.96 25.94
CA LEU A 557 15.98 7.07 27.09
C LEU A 557 15.01 5.88 27.04
N MET A 558 13.71 6.11 26.76
CA MET A 558 12.66 5.09 26.77
C MET A 558 12.86 4.01 25.71
N TYR A 559 13.35 4.38 24.51
CA TYR A 559 13.49 3.45 23.39
C TYR A 559 14.93 3.00 23.14
N ASN A 560 15.88 3.43 23.97
CA ASN A 560 17.29 3.05 23.94
C ASN A 560 17.94 3.25 22.56
N VAL A 561 17.68 4.40 21.91
CA VAL A 561 18.23 4.74 20.59
C VAL A 561 19.49 5.56 20.77
N ARG A 562 20.66 4.94 20.51
CA ARG A 562 21.97 5.57 20.72
C ARG A 562 22.35 6.51 19.60
N TYR A 563 22.22 6.07 18.34
CA TYR A 563 22.71 6.84 17.21
C TYR A 563 21.58 7.17 16.23
N ILE A 564 21.62 8.39 15.71
CA ILE A 564 20.81 8.85 14.60
C ILE A 564 21.75 9.39 13.51
N ILE A 565 21.67 8.84 12.30
CA ILE A 565 22.23 9.46 11.11
C ILE A 565 21.12 10.26 10.42
N SER A 566 21.33 11.54 10.16
CA SER A 566 20.32 12.39 9.52
C SER A 566 20.88 13.19 8.36
N ASN A 567 20.10 13.28 7.28
CA ASN A 567 20.35 14.12 6.11
C ASN A 567 19.46 15.36 6.15
N GLY A 568 20.02 16.49 6.60
CA GLY A 568 19.34 17.78 6.55
C GLY A 568 18.26 18.02 7.62
N ILE A 569 17.90 17.01 8.42
CA ILE A 569 17.03 17.16 9.59
C ILE A 569 17.92 17.32 10.80
N ALA A 570 17.83 18.47 11.49
CA ALA A 570 18.56 18.67 12.73
C ALA A 570 17.90 17.85 13.85
N VAL A 571 18.66 16.97 14.46
CA VAL A 571 18.22 16.17 15.61
C VAL A 571 18.81 16.81 16.86
N ASN A 572 17.98 17.48 17.66
CA ASN A 572 18.45 18.22 18.83
C ASN A 572 17.90 17.73 20.17
N GLY A 573 16.73 17.08 20.17
CA GLY A 573 16.02 16.67 21.38
C GLY A 573 16.66 15.46 22.08
N GLY A 574 17.61 15.67 22.98
CA GLY A 574 18.31 14.62 23.72
C GLY A 574 19.47 13.98 22.97
N TYR A 575 19.95 14.62 21.91
CA TYR A 575 21.07 14.19 21.08
C TYR A 575 22.03 15.34 20.79
N HIS A 576 23.31 15.00 20.59
CA HIS A 576 24.34 15.93 20.14
C HIS A 576 25.09 15.35 18.93
N ASP A 577 25.60 16.22 18.07
CA ASP A 577 26.36 15.84 16.90
C ASP A 577 27.76 15.33 17.27
N ILE A 578 28.16 14.21 16.68
CA ILE A 578 29.49 13.60 16.90
C ILE A 578 30.32 13.52 15.62
N LYS A 579 29.69 13.57 14.44
CA LYS A 579 30.37 13.47 13.17
C LYS A 579 29.56 14.14 12.06
N GLU A 580 30.21 14.99 11.27
CA GLU A 580 29.69 15.49 10.01
C GLU A 580 30.29 14.68 8.85
N GLY A 581 29.45 14.24 7.90
CA GLY A 581 29.82 13.55 6.67
C GLY A 581 29.43 14.34 5.42
N ASP A 582 29.56 13.73 4.24
CA ASP A 582 29.16 14.32 2.97
C ASP A 582 27.63 14.28 2.81
N GLY A 583 26.97 15.33 3.31
CA GLY A 583 25.52 15.51 3.26
C GLY A 583 24.75 14.78 4.35
N TYR A 584 25.39 14.44 5.47
CA TYR A 584 24.73 13.86 6.66
C TYR A 584 25.46 14.26 7.94
N THR A 585 24.77 14.11 9.07
CA THR A 585 25.33 14.28 10.42
C THR A 585 24.96 13.07 11.27
N VAL A 586 25.91 12.60 12.08
CA VAL A 586 25.70 11.55 13.07
C VAL A 586 25.50 12.17 14.42
N TYR A 587 24.44 11.79 15.08
CA TYR A 587 24.08 12.23 16.43
C TYR A 587 24.16 11.07 17.40
N GLU A 588 24.59 11.35 18.64
CA GLU A 588 24.61 10.40 19.76
C GLU A 588 23.69 10.89 20.89
N ALA A 589 22.97 9.96 21.50
CA ALA A 589 22.07 10.27 22.62
C ALA A 589 22.84 10.71 23.86
N ASP A 590 22.35 11.75 24.53
CA ASP A 590 22.95 12.26 25.75
C ASP A 590 22.83 11.30 26.94
N ARG A 591 21.76 10.47 26.98
CA ARG A 591 21.48 9.51 28.03
C ARG A 591 20.63 8.33 27.52
N LEU A 592 20.99 7.14 27.98
CA LEU A 592 20.27 5.88 27.72
C LEU A 592 20.02 5.14 29.05
N ALA A 593 18.95 4.31 29.06
CA ALA A 593 18.59 3.48 30.22
C ALA A 593 18.54 1.98 29.88
N GLY A 594 19.28 1.55 28.86
CA GLY A 594 19.29 0.15 28.43
C GLY A 594 17.93 -0.31 27.90
N MET A 595 17.71 -1.64 27.88
CA MET A 595 16.48 -2.25 27.36
C MET A 595 15.31 -2.22 28.36
N GLY A 596 15.49 -1.59 29.52
CA GLY A 596 14.45 -1.37 30.52
C GLY A 596 15.01 -0.73 31.80
N PHE A 597 14.14 -0.12 32.55
CA PHE A 597 14.49 0.53 33.84
C PHE A 597 13.33 0.42 34.82
N MET A 598 13.65 0.47 36.10
CA MET A 598 12.64 0.47 37.16
C MET A 598 11.93 1.82 37.23
N ALA A 599 10.63 1.77 37.41
CA ALA A 599 9.73 2.90 37.63
C ALA A 599 8.84 2.61 38.84
N ASP A 600 8.30 3.68 39.44
CA ASP A 600 7.35 3.55 40.56
C ASP A 600 6.10 2.75 40.13
N GLU A 601 5.47 2.06 41.08
CA GLU A 601 4.25 1.27 40.82
C GLU A 601 3.11 2.10 40.21
N ASP A 602 3.07 3.42 40.48
CA ASP A 602 2.03 4.33 39.97
C ASP A 602 2.06 4.49 38.43
N ILE A 603 3.15 4.05 37.74
CA ILE A 603 3.23 4.08 36.27
C ILE A 603 2.13 3.25 35.60
N VAL A 604 1.55 2.28 36.30
CA VAL A 604 0.41 1.51 35.75
C VAL A 604 -0.85 2.37 35.54
N ASN A 605 -0.90 3.55 36.15
CA ASN A 605 -1.99 4.51 35.99
C ASN A 605 -1.73 5.55 34.88
N TRP A 606 -0.61 5.46 34.19
CA TRP A 606 -0.31 6.30 33.02
C TRP A 606 -1.27 6.03 31.89
N LYS A 607 -2.07 7.02 31.48
CA LYS A 607 -3.21 6.83 30.55
C LYS A 607 -2.91 7.23 29.11
N CYS A 608 -2.02 8.19 28.88
CA CYS A 608 -1.74 8.76 27.56
C CYS A 608 -2.99 9.29 26.83
N ASP A 609 -3.89 9.97 27.56
CA ASP A 609 -5.12 10.52 26.97
C ASP A 609 -4.95 11.97 26.50
N GLY A 610 -3.80 12.58 26.79
CA GLY A 610 -3.46 13.95 26.43
C GLY A 610 -2.67 14.04 25.12
N ILE A 611 -2.22 15.26 24.82
CA ILE A 611 -1.24 15.48 23.74
C ILE A 611 0.18 15.07 24.22
N PRO A 612 1.16 14.92 23.33
CA PRO A 612 2.47 14.36 23.69
C PRO A 612 3.16 15.05 24.88
N ALA A 613 3.10 16.36 24.99
CA ALA A 613 3.68 17.09 26.12
C ALA A 613 3.02 16.71 27.45
N GLU A 614 1.72 16.57 27.49
CA GLU A 614 0.95 16.15 28.67
C GLU A 614 1.24 14.70 29.01
N ASN A 615 1.33 13.83 28.02
CA ASN A 615 1.61 12.40 28.18
C ASN A 615 3.02 12.17 28.73
N GLN A 616 4.03 12.91 28.26
CA GLN A 616 5.40 12.83 28.77
C GLN A 616 5.48 13.41 30.20
N ASN A 617 4.76 14.49 30.51
CA ASN A 617 4.65 15.00 31.87
C ASN A 617 4.01 13.95 32.79
N GLU A 618 2.89 13.33 32.38
CA GLU A 618 2.24 12.29 33.18
C GLU A 618 3.14 11.07 33.38
N PHE A 619 3.91 10.67 32.36
CA PHE A 619 4.88 9.57 32.48
C PHE A 619 5.87 9.85 33.60
N VAL A 620 6.53 11.01 33.57
CA VAL A 620 7.54 11.34 34.57
C VAL A 620 6.92 11.45 35.98
N GLU A 621 5.75 12.09 36.10
CA GLU A 621 5.02 12.17 37.37
C GLU A 621 4.75 10.78 37.96
N ARG A 622 4.24 9.83 37.12
CA ARG A 622 3.93 8.47 37.56
C ARG A 622 5.17 7.62 37.80
N ALA A 623 6.16 7.70 36.92
CA ALA A 623 7.36 6.87 36.97
C ALA A 623 8.26 7.23 38.16
N THR A 624 8.22 8.48 38.66
CA THR A 624 9.03 8.99 39.77
C THR A 624 8.22 9.23 41.05
N ASN A 625 6.93 8.98 41.04
CA ASN A 625 5.97 9.32 42.12
C ASN A 625 6.13 10.77 42.58
N GLY A 626 6.35 11.71 41.64
CA GLY A 626 6.64 13.11 41.87
C GLY A 626 5.79 14.06 41.04
N GLN A 627 5.61 15.30 41.50
CA GLN A 627 4.92 16.33 40.71
C GLN A 627 5.93 17.06 39.83
N CYS A 628 6.15 16.55 38.63
CA CYS A 628 7.16 17.08 37.70
C CYS A 628 6.51 17.42 36.34
N LYS A 629 6.90 18.55 35.74
CA LYS A 629 6.51 18.94 34.39
C LYS A 629 7.73 19.23 33.55
N LEU A 630 8.06 18.30 32.64
CA LEU A 630 9.13 18.47 31.65
C LEU A 630 8.76 19.56 30.64
N PHE A 631 7.52 19.55 30.18
CA PHE A 631 7.02 20.50 29.21
C PHE A 631 6.08 21.51 29.87
N LYS A 632 6.44 22.78 29.72
CA LYS A 632 5.60 23.91 30.10
C LYS A 632 5.09 24.59 28.83
N GLU A 633 3.76 24.72 28.70
CA GLU A 633 3.18 25.44 27.57
C GLU A 633 3.59 26.92 27.62
N ILE A 634 4.07 27.42 26.48
CA ILE A 634 4.41 28.82 26.23
C ILE A 634 3.12 29.49 25.73
N THR A 635 2.69 30.52 26.46
CA THR A 635 1.46 31.27 26.18
C THR A 635 1.75 32.63 25.55
N GLY A 636 0.72 33.37 25.17
CA GLY A 636 0.87 34.70 24.58
C GLY A 636 1.67 35.70 25.46
N ASP A 637 1.65 35.51 26.79
CA ASP A 637 2.41 36.33 27.72
C ASP A 637 3.94 36.09 27.62
N ASP A 638 4.33 34.85 27.27
CA ASP A 638 5.73 34.43 27.04
C ASP A 638 6.22 34.78 25.60
N MET A 639 5.31 35.19 24.70
CA MET A 639 5.59 35.53 23.30
C MET A 639 5.16 36.97 22.94
N PRO A 640 5.78 37.96 23.54
CA PRO A 640 5.41 39.35 23.28
C PRO A 640 5.54 39.70 21.80
N GLY A 641 4.49 40.28 21.22
CA GLY A 641 4.45 40.64 19.81
C GLY A 641 4.17 39.50 18.86
N LEU A 642 3.63 38.34 19.34
CA LEU A 642 3.22 37.24 18.48
C LEU A 642 2.33 37.73 17.35
N GLN A 643 2.78 37.49 16.12
CA GLN A 643 2.03 37.74 14.91
C GLN A 643 1.81 36.41 14.18
N VAL A 644 0.55 36.17 13.81
CA VAL A 644 0.20 35.00 12.99
C VAL A 644 -0.31 35.50 11.65
N SER A 645 0.30 35.02 10.59
CA SER A 645 -0.04 35.38 9.21
C SER A 645 -0.13 34.15 8.35
N CYS A 646 -0.76 34.25 7.19
CA CYS A 646 -0.75 33.15 6.24
C CYS A 646 -0.50 33.67 4.80
N ASN A 647 0.07 32.77 3.99
CA ASN A 647 0.22 32.98 2.55
C ASN A 647 -0.62 31.93 1.81
N SER A 648 -1.30 32.34 0.76
CA SER A 648 -2.17 31.47 -0.04
C SER A 648 -3.39 30.90 0.71
N CYS A 649 -3.76 31.51 1.81
CA CYS A 649 -4.94 31.18 2.61
C CYS A 649 -5.51 32.42 3.31
N GLU A 650 -6.74 32.32 3.79
CA GLU A 650 -7.33 33.23 4.78
C GLU A 650 -7.29 32.55 6.14
N ILE A 651 -6.91 33.29 7.16
CA ILE A 651 -6.77 32.79 8.53
C ILE A 651 -7.71 33.55 9.48
N LYS A 652 -8.34 32.82 10.40
CA LYS A 652 -9.20 33.36 11.43
C LYS A 652 -8.87 32.71 12.76
N ASN A 653 -8.53 33.50 13.78
CA ASN A 653 -8.35 33.03 15.14
C ASN A 653 -9.73 32.74 15.76
N THR A 654 -9.95 31.51 16.21
CA THR A 654 -11.20 31.04 16.84
C THR A 654 -11.10 31.02 18.38
N GLY A 655 -9.94 31.32 18.94
CA GLY A 655 -9.63 31.30 20.37
C GLY A 655 -8.69 30.18 20.77
N ASP A 656 -8.07 30.28 21.94
CA ASP A 656 -7.20 29.25 22.56
C ASP A 656 -6.10 28.68 21.65
N GLY A 657 -5.53 29.49 20.76
CA GLY A 657 -4.49 29.05 19.83
C GLY A 657 -5.00 28.24 18.64
N VAL A 658 -6.32 28.15 18.47
CA VAL A 658 -6.96 27.47 17.33
C VAL A 658 -7.16 28.48 16.19
N TYR A 659 -6.76 28.08 15.00
CA TYR A 659 -6.91 28.88 13.80
C TYR A 659 -7.68 28.10 12.73
N GLU A 660 -8.79 28.69 12.25
CA GLU A 660 -9.43 28.28 11.01
C GLU A 660 -8.68 28.91 9.83
N TYR A 661 -8.31 28.11 8.83
CA TYR A 661 -7.73 28.61 7.61
C TYR A 661 -8.45 28.04 6.39
N THR A 662 -8.62 28.88 5.37
CA THR A 662 -9.27 28.51 4.11
C THR A 662 -8.29 28.71 2.97
N THR A 663 -7.95 27.66 2.22
CA THR A 663 -7.07 27.73 1.07
C THR A 663 -7.78 28.38 -0.09
N ASN A 664 -7.26 29.49 -0.60
CA ASN A 664 -7.88 30.29 -1.66
C ASN A 664 -7.10 30.35 -2.98
N THR A 665 -5.98 29.64 -3.05
CA THR A 665 -5.14 29.53 -4.26
C THR A 665 -4.71 28.09 -4.50
N THR A 666 -4.15 27.82 -5.69
CA THR A 666 -3.57 26.51 -6.04
C THR A 666 -2.15 26.31 -5.51
N PHE A 667 -1.56 27.33 -4.89
CA PHE A 667 -0.26 27.22 -4.25
C PHE A 667 -0.40 26.60 -2.85
N THR A 668 0.60 25.86 -2.42
CA THR A 668 0.65 25.31 -1.07
C THR A 668 0.54 26.42 -0.04
N PRO A 669 -0.48 26.45 0.81
CA PRO A 669 -0.60 27.48 1.83
C PRO A 669 0.46 27.29 2.91
N ASN A 670 0.83 28.37 3.57
CA ASN A 670 1.64 28.31 4.78
C ASN A 670 1.11 29.26 5.85
N ILE A 671 1.26 28.85 7.11
CA ILE A 671 0.95 29.64 8.28
C ILE A 671 2.27 29.98 8.98
N VAL A 672 2.45 31.24 9.31
CA VAL A 672 3.69 31.78 9.87
C VAL A 672 3.39 32.36 11.25
N TYR A 673 4.18 31.95 12.23
CA TYR A 673 4.19 32.49 13.59
C TYR A 673 5.50 33.24 13.79
N ASP A 674 5.42 34.54 14.09
CA ASP A 674 6.57 35.40 14.37
C ASP A 674 6.46 35.96 15.79
N PHE A 675 7.50 35.78 16.60
CA PHE A 675 7.58 36.39 17.94
C PHE A 675 9.03 36.65 18.34
N VAL A 676 9.22 37.37 19.43
CA VAL A 676 10.53 37.57 20.05
C VAL A 676 10.51 36.90 21.43
N ALA A 677 11.51 36.08 21.75
CA ALA A 677 11.59 35.41 23.03
C ALA A 677 11.82 36.42 24.17
N ASP A 678 11.00 36.33 25.22
CA ASP A 678 11.15 37.22 26.38
C ASP A 678 12.04 36.60 27.50
N LYS A 679 12.31 35.31 27.41
CA LYS A 679 13.20 34.51 28.27
C LYS A 679 13.99 33.50 27.46
N ASP A 680 15.02 32.92 28.08
CA ASP A 680 15.66 31.73 27.54
C ASP A 680 14.66 30.56 27.59
N MET A 681 14.57 29.76 26.52
CA MET A 681 13.68 28.62 26.44
C MET A 681 14.28 27.52 25.56
N ASP A 682 13.94 26.28 25.83
CA ASP A 682 14.21 25.13 24.95
C ASP A 682 12.91 24.78 24.19
N LEU A 683 12.82 25.26 22.95
CA LEU A 683 11.58 25.37 22.21
C LEU A 683 11.17 24.07 21.55
N TYR A 684 9.97 23.59 21.83
CA TYR A 684 9.28 22.53 21.09
C TYR A 684 7.99 23.03 20.46
N VAL A 685 7.77 22.65 19.22
CA VAL A 685 6.56 22.98 18.45
C VAL A 685 5.73 21.72 18.24
N TYR A 686 4.42 21.83 18.42
CA TYR A 686 3.44 20.77 18.20
C TYR A 686 2.24 21.28 17.42
N SER A 687 1.71 20.51 16.49
CA SER A 687 0.48 20.84 15.77
C SER A 687 -0.46 19.64 15.73
N THR A 688 -1.76 19.90 15.88
CA THR A 688 -2.82 18.88 15.83
C THR A 688 -3.32 18.59 14.42
N ASP A 689 -2.83 19.28 13.39
CA ASP A 689 -3.28 19.04 12.02
C ASP A 689 -2.71 17.72 11.49
N THR A 690 -3.58 16.85 11.02
CA THR A 690 -3.26 15.50 10.53
C THR A 690 -2.93 15.46 9.03
N ARG A 691 -2.73 16.61 8.38
CA ARG A 691 -2.38 16.69 6.96
C ARG A 691 -0.88 16.82 6.78
N GLU A 692 -0.35 16.24 5.70
CA GLU A 692 1.07 16.34 5.35
C GLU A 692 1.55 17.78 5.39
N GLN A 693 2.53 18.05 6.23
CA GLN A 693 3.08 19.38 6.45
C GLN A 693 4.57 19.30 6.68
N THR A 694 5.25 20.31 6.17
CA THR A 694 6.63 20.59 6.56
C THR A 694 6.61 21.72 7.57
N VAL A 695 7.35 21.57 8.64
CA VAL A 695 7.57 22.62 9.65
C VAL A 695 9.01 23.08 9.55
N MET A 696 9.20 24.40 9.47
CA MET A 696 10.50 25.03 9.51
C MET A 696 10.56 26.01 10.68
N VAL A 697 11.55 25.87 11.53
CA VAL A 697 11.82 26.80 12.64
C VAL A 697 13.08 27.60 12.33
N LYS A 698 12.96 28.93 12.43
CA LYS A 698 14.08 29.88 12.22
C LYS A 698 14.27 30.70 13.48
N VAL A 699 15.53 30.81 13.91
CA VAL A 699 15.96 31.72 14.98
C VAL A 699 16.94 32.73 14.37
N ASP A 700 16.66 34.01 14.55
CA ASP A 700 17.42 35.11 13.95
C ASP A 700 17.67 34.94 12.44
N LYS A 701 16.65 34.41 11.71
CA LYS A 701 16.62 34.11 10.29
C LYS A 701 17.39 32.86 9.85
N GLU A 702 18.12 32.19 10.71
CA GLU A 702 18.78 30.93 10.42
C GLU A 702 17.80 29.76 10.67
N THR A 703 17.74 28.81 9.75
CA THR A 703 16.93 27.61 9.94
C THR A 703 17.63 26.70 10.95
N VAL A 704 16.98 26.45 12.08
CA VAL A 704 17.51 25.64 13.18
C VAL A 704 16.86 24.26 13.22
N ALA A 705 15.65 24.11 12.67
CA ALA A 705 14.97 22.83 12.57
C ALA A 705 14.05 22.82 11.34
N GLU A 706 13.94 21.65 10.72
CA GLU A 706 12.99 21.37 9.65
C GLU A 706 12.54 19.92 9.79
N SER A 707 11.24 19.64 9.72
CA SER A 707 10.69 18.30 9.70
C SER A 707 9.70 18.19 8.54
N GLY A 708 9.96 17.24 7.63
CA GLY A 708 9.05 16.90 6.52
C GLY A 708 7.95 15.91 6.92
N TYR A 709 8.01 15.36 8.14
CA TYR A 709 7.10 14.33 8.64
C TYR A 709 6.05 14.86 9.63
N PHE A 710 5.78 16.14 9.61
CA PHE A 710 4.89 16.80 10.57
C PHE A 710 3.38 16.53 10.34
N SER A 711 3.06 15.51 9.54
CA SER A 711 1.68 15.20 9.18
C SER A 711 0.81 14.62 10.30
N SER A 712 1.42 14.16 11.39
CA SER A 712 0.75 13.30 12.36
C SER A 712 0.76 13.84 13.79
N GLY A 713 1.19 15.08 13.99
CA GLY A 713 1.24 15.67 15.32
C GLY A 713 2.47 15.26 16.13
N ASN A 714 3.63 15.16 15.49
CA ASN A 714 4.91 14.99 16.17
C ASN A 714 5.46 16.29 16.70
N PHE A 715 6.45 16.19 17.59
CA PHE A 715 7.24 17.33 18.01
C PHE A 715 8.23 17.78 16.94
N VAL A 716 8.49 19.09 16.91
CA VAL A 716 9.67 19.67 16.24
C VAL A 716 10.46 20.45 17.26
N HIS A 717 11.71 20.06 17.50
CA HIS A 717 12.60 20.73 18.43
C HIS A 717 13.23 21.96 17.76
N GLY A 718 12.83 23.14 18.20
CA GLY A 718 13.34 24.43 17.72
C GLY A 718 14.68 24.86 18.34
N GLY A 719 15.25 24.03 19.21
CA GLY A 719 16.51 24.32 19.89
C GLY A 719 16.39 25.34 21.01
N ILE A 720 17.56 25.68 21.60
CA ILE A 720 17.66 26.67 22.68
C ILE A 720 17.58 28.06 22.10
N VAL A 721 16.48 28.77 22.40
CA VAL A 721 16.24 30.15 22.02
C VAL A 721 16.59 31.07 23.19
N LYS A 722 17.42 32.09 22.97
CA LYS A 722 17.80 33.06 23.97
C LYS A 722 16.86 34.27 24.01
N LYS A 723 16.72 34.87 25.19
CA LYS A 723 15.96 36.10 25.35
C LYS A 723 16.38 37.16 24.34
N GLY A 724 15.40 37.70 23.62
CA GLY A 724 15.57 38.76 22.64
C GLY A 724 15.80 38.26 21.20
N GLN A 725 15.97 36.96 21.00
CA GLN A 725 16.06 36.40 19.65
C GLN A 725 14.68 36.37 18.95
N SER A 726 14.69 36.58 17.65
CA SER A 726 13.49 36.49 16.83
C SER A 726 13.24 35.01 16.40
N VAL A 727 12.03 34.55 16.64
CA VAL A 727 11.60 33.20 16.25
C VAL A 727 10.56 33.28 15.15
N ARG A 728 10.78 32.54 14.07
CA ARG A 728 9.82 32.37 12.98
C ARG A 728 9.56 30.87 12.75
N ILE A 729 8.30 30.49 12.86
CA ILE A 729 7.86 29.10 12.61
C ILE A 729 6.94 29.12 11.41
N ILE A 730 7.26 28.31 10.39
CA ILE A 730 6.52 28.21 9.14
C ILE A 730 5.99 26.80 9.01
N LEU A 731 4.67 26.68 8.90
CA LEU A 731 3.95 25.41 8.70
C LEU A 731 3.43 25.38 7.26
N TYR A 732 4.03 24.56 6.43
CA TYR A 732 3.62 24.35 5.04
C TYR A 732 2.61 23.21 4.96
N GLY A 733 1.64 23.35 4.06
CA GLY A 733 0.57 22.38 3.86
C GLY A 733 -0.77 22.94 4.30
N GLY A 734 -1.85 22.30 3.87
CA GLY A 734 -3.15 22.79 4.20
C GLY A 734 -4.32 22.09 3.54
N ALA A 735 -5.54 22.63 3.75
CA ALA A 735 -6.76 22.16 3.13
C ALA A 735 -6.70 22.28 1.61
N PRO A 736 -7.40 21.40 0.87
CA PRO A 736 -7.64 21.58 -0.55
C PRO A 736 -8.26 22.94 -0.87
N LEU A 737 -8.08 23.40 -2.11
CA LEU A 737 -8.57 24.68 -2.56
C LEU A 737 -10.08 24.85 -2.27
N GLY A 738 -10.43 25.91 -1.56
CA GLY A 738 -11.80 26.23 -1.17
C GLY A 738 -12.32 25.49 0.07
N GLU A 739 -11.53 24.62 0.67
CA GLU A 739 -11.86 23.97 1.94
C GLU A 739 -11.30 24.76 3.14
N THR A 740 -12.00 24.66 4.26
CA THR A 740 -11.59 25.22 5.54
C THR A 740 -11.14 24.09 6.47
N ALA A 741 -10.06 24.30 7.19
CA ALA A 741 -9.58 23.39 8.21
C ALA A 741 -9.22 24.15 9.50
N GLU A 742 -9.29 23.44 10.60
CA GLU A 742 -8.82 23.93 11.91
C GLU A 742 -7.40 23.45 12.17
N LYS A 743 -6.60 24.29 12.80
CA LYS A 743 -5.23 23.99 13.21
C LYS A 743 -4.99 24.53 14.60
N THR A 744 -4.52 23.68 15.48
CA THR A 744 -4.01 24.08 16.79
C THR A 744 -2.51 23.91 16.80
N VAL A 745 -1.78 24.99 17.04
CA VAL A 745 -0.32 24.96 17.21
C VAL A 745 -0.02 25.35 18.63
N LYS A 746 0.78 24.53 19.29
CA LYS A 746 1.22 24.75 20.66
C LYS A 746 2.73 24.82 20.72
N PHE A 747 3.22 25.64 21.62
CA PHE A 747 4.64 25.85 21.86
C PHE A 747 4.95 25.45 23.30
N TYR A 748 6.08 24.80 23.50
CA TYR A 748 6.50 24.30 24.80
C TYR A 748 7.95 24.68 25.07
N ASP A 749 8.23 24.95 26.34
CA ASP A 749 9.56 25.12 26.91
C ASP A 749 9.90 23.85 27.70
N PHE A 750 10.96 23.13 27.28
CA PHE A 750 11.43 21.94 27.97
C PHE A 750 12.29 22.30 29.14
N ASN A 751 11.99 21.74 30.31
CA ASN A 751 12.66 22.05 31.57
C ASN A 751 13.93 21.20 31.71
N ASN A 752 15.04 21.68 31.17
CA ASN A 752 16.34 21.03 31.25
C ASN A 752 16.86 20.86 32.67
N GLU A 753 16.62 21.84 33.58
CA GLU A 753 17.05 21.75 35.00
C GLU A 753 16.34 20.58 35.70
N LEU A 754 15.05 20.44 35.48
CA LEU A 754 14.30 19.32 36.02
C LEU A 754 14.76 17.99 35.42
N TRP A 755 14.93 17.92 34.08
CA TRP A 755 15.44 16.73 33.42
C TRP A 755 16.79 16.30 34.02
N ASP A 756 17.72 17.21 34.16
CA ASP A 756 19.03 16.94 34.76
C ASP A 756 18.94 16.41 36.18
N SER A 757 17.92 16.79 36.93
CA SER A 757 17.72 16.33 38.30
C SER A 757 17.13 14.93 38.44
N ILE A 758 16.40 14.45 37.40
CA ILE A 758 15.64 13.16 37.45
C ILE A 758 16.24 12.07 36.57
N LYS A 759 16.92 12.46 35.45
CA LYS A 759 17.40 11.51 34.45
C LYS A 759 18.28 10.39 35.01
N ASP A 760 19.07 10.66 36.00
CA ASP A 760 19.96 9.68 36.62
C ASP A 760 19.18 8.59 37.38
N GLY A 761 18.03 8.93 37.99
CA GLY A 761 17.15 7.97 38.63
C GLY A 761 16.64 6.85 37.70
N PHE A 762 16.41 7.14 36.43
CA PHE A 762 16.02 6.14 35.43
C PHE A 762 17.16 5.20 35.01
N THR A 763 18.40 5.51 35.37
CA THR A 763 19.58 4.74 35.03
C THR A 763 20.23 4.02 36.20
N GLU A 764 19.67 4.15 37.43
CA GLU A 764 20.21 3.50 38.63
C GLU A 764 19.88 2.00 38.68
N GLN A 765 18.70 1.61 38.16
CA GLN A 765 18.23 0.22 38.11
C GLN A 765 17.75 -0.10 36.70
N THR A 766 18.66 -0.59 35.90
CA THR A 766 18.43 -0.89 34.47
C THR A 766 18.53 -2.37 34.21
N LEU A 767 17.78 -2.83 33.20
CA LEU A 767 17.82 -4.20 32.71
C LEU A 767 19.11 -4.41 31.91
N GLU A 768 20.00 -5.24 32.44
CA GLU A 768 21.21 -5.69 31.71
C GLU A 768 20.81 -6.67 30.63
N PHE A 769 21.29 -6.44 29.41
CA PHE A 769 20.93 -7.22 28.23
C PHE A 769 21.90 -8.40 28.04
N ASP A 770 21.37 -9.62 28.15
CA ASP A 770 22.16 -10.85 27.96
C ASP A 770 22.18 -11.37 26.53
N GLY A 771 21.35 -10.81 25.67
CA GLY A 771 21.30 -11.16 24.25
C GLY A 771 19.98 -11.72 23.78
N TYR A 772 19.95 -12.04 22.47
CA TYR A 772 18.85 -12.74 21.82
C TYR A 772 19.21 -14.20 21.57
N GLU A 773 18.32 -15.12 21.88
CA GLU A 773 18.42 -16.54 21.49
C GLU A 773 17.19 -16.92 20.65
N GLY A 774 17.31 -16.74 19.34
CA GLY A 774 16.18 -16.89 18.46
C GLY A 774 15.10 -15.83 18.72
N ASP A 775 13.88 -16.29 18.90
CA ASP A 775 12.73 -15.44 19.23
C ASP A 775 12.63 -15.14 20.75
N ILE A 776 13.73 -15.26 21.48
CA ILE A 776 13.78 -15.03 22.93
C ILE A 776 14.76 -13.89 23.23
N PHE A 777 14.26 -12.85 23.87
CA PHE A 777 15.08 -11.84 24.55
C PHE A 777 15.41 -12.33 25.97
N LYS A 778 16.64 -12.08 26.42
CA LYS A 778 17.12 -12.38 27.76
C LYS A 778 17.79 -11.16 28.38
N GLY A 779 17.59 -10.97 29.67
CA GLY A 779 18.24 -9.95 30.46
C GLY A 779 18.06 -10.23 31.95
N HIS A 780 18.82 -9.57 32.78
CA HIS A 780 18.72 -9.64 34.24
C HIS A 780 18.76 -8.25 34.87
N ILE A 781 18.20 -8.14 36.07
CA ILE A 781 18.11 -6.88 36.79
C ILE A 781 18.16 -7.11 38.31
N ASP A 782 18.92 -6.26 38.99
CA ASP A 782 18.95 -6.19 40.45
C ASP A 782 18.02 -5.07 40.94
N VAL A 783 16.91 -5.43 41.56
CA VAL A 783 15.88 -4.50 42.04
C VAL A 783 16.06 -4.19 43.50
N THR A 784 16.32 -2.92 43.83
CA THR A 784 16.47 -2.45 45.22
C THR A 784 15.14 -2.06 45.82
N GLU A 785 14.21 -1.51 45.05
CA GLU A 785 12.84 -1.15 45.46
C GLU A 785 11.82 -1.78 44.51
N ALA A 786 10.78 -2.41 45.08
CA ALA A 786 9.73 -3.02 44.28
C ALA A 786 8.98 -1.98 43.44
N GLY A 787 8.64 -2.34 42.18
CA GLY A 787 7.99 -1.40 41.25
C GLY A 787 7.66 -2.08 39.96
N VAL A 788 7.65 -1.31 38.87
CA VAL A 788 7.40 -1.78 37.50
C VAL A 788 8.67 -1.61 36.68
N LEU A 789 9.17 -2.70 36.12
CA LEU A 789 10.17 -2.65 35.07
C LEU A 789 9.47 -2.17 33.79
N TYR A 790 9.80 -0.95 33.32
CA TYR A 790 9.49 -0.47 31.98
C TYR A 790 10.42 -1.16 30.98
N LEU A 791 9.86 -1.62 29.86
CA LEU A 791 10.63 -2.32 28.82
C LEU A 791 10.65 -1.45 27.54
N ALA A 792 11.83 -1.30 26.93
CA ALA A 792 12.05 -0.52 25.71
C ALA A 792 11.48 -1.18 24.44
N PHE A 793 10.38 -1.89 24.58
CA PHE A 793 9.62 -2.53 23.49
C PHE A 793 8.17 -2.07 23.51
N PRO A 794 7.55 -1.78 22.37
CA PRO A 794 6.12 -1.64 22.29
C PRO A 794 5.42 -2.92 22.76
N TYR A 795 4.26 -2.76 23.39
CA TYR A 795 3.42 -3.90 23.78
C TYR A 795 3.11 -4.78 22.55
N ASN A 796 3.15 -6.10 22.73
CA ASN A 796 2.79 -7.03 21.66
C ASN A 796 2.03 -8.24 22.23
N GLU A 797 0.91 -8.58 21.60
CA GLU A 797 0.12 -9.73 22.02
C GLU A 797 0.89 -11.05 21.93
N GLY A 798 1.83 -11.16 21.00
CA GLY A 798 2.67 -12.34 20.80
C GLY A 798 3.77 -12.54 21.85
N PHE A 799 4.03 -11.58 22.72
CA PHE A 799 5.01 -11.71 23.80
C PHE A 799 4.48 -12.54 24.96
N ILE A 800 5.26 -13.50 25.37
CA ILE A 800 5.10 -14.29 26.59
C ILE A 800 6.27 -13.89 27.49
N LEU A 801 5.94 -13.33 28.65
CA LEU A 801 6.92 -12.82 29.61
C LEU A 801 7.12 -13.82 30.73
N GLU A 802 8.37 -14.09 31.07
CA GLU A 802 8.78 -14.92 32.21
C GLU A 802 9.73 -14.13 33.10
N VAL A 803 9.53 -14.24 34.41
CA VAL A 803 10.41 -13.71 35.46
C VAL A 803 10.88 -14.89 36.29
N ASP A 804 12.19 -15.09 36.44
CA ASP A 804 12.80 -16.22 37.17
C ASP A 804 12.31 -17.60 36.67
N GLY A 805 11.99 -17.71 35.39
CA GLY A 805 11.47 -18.93 34.74
C GLY A 805 9.98 -19.19 34.94
N GLU A 806 9.26 -18.32 35.68
CA GLU A 806 7.82 -18.41 35.86
C GLU A 806 7.06 -17.41 35.00
N PRO A 807 5.88 -17.76 34.45
CA PRO A 807 5.07 -16.83 33.65
C PRO A 807 4.69 -15.58 34.45
N ALA A 808 4.95 -14.41 33.89
CA ALA A 808 4.62 -13.12 34.48
C ALA A 808 3.58 -12.36 33.65
N GLN A 809 2.77 -11.56 34.33
CA GLN A 809 1.78 -10.73 33.69
C GLN A 809 2.45 -9.52 33.02
N LYS A 810 2.41 -9.47 31.67
CA LYS A 810 2.80 -8.25 30.94
C LYS A 810 1.75 -7.15 31.15
N LEU A 811 2.23 -5.94 31.38
CA LEU A 811 1.42 -4.75 31.57
C LEU A 811 1.45 -3.90 30.30
N LEU A 812 0.29 -3.40 29.90
CA LEU A 812 0.22 -2.30 28.92
C LEU A 812 0.35 -0.99 29.69
N LEU A 813 1.41 -0.24 29.40
CA LEU A 813 1.69 1.07 29.99
C LEU A 813 1.31 2.17 28.99
N GLY A 814 0.52 3.12 29.43
CA GLY A 814 -0.10 4.05 28.51
C GLY A 814 -0.92 3.32 27.44
N LYS A 815 -0.75 3.70 26.16
CA LYS A 815 -1.47 3.07 25.04
C LYS A 815 -0.63 2.10 24.21
N GLY A 816 0.69 2.13 24.34
CA GLY A 816 1.56 1.36 23.45
C GLY A 816 2.81 0.74 24.08
N ASN A 817 3.15 1.04 25.32
CA ASN A 817 4.39 0.61 25.95
C ASN A 817 4.17 -0.63 26.83
N MET A 818 5.24 -1.29 27.24
CA MET A 818 5.18 -2.56 27.98
C MET A 818 5.96 -2.50 29.29
N GLY A 819 5.48 -3.22 30.30
CA GLY A 819 6.19 -3.40 31.56
C GLY A 819 5.80 -4.66 32.32
N VAL A 820 6.48 -4.90 33.42
CA VAL A 820 6.22 -6.02 34.36
C VAL A 820 6.50 -5.60 35.79
N ARG A 821 5.70 -6.08 36.74
CA ARG A 821 5.95 -5.87 38.16
C ARG A 821 7.09 -6.74 38.66
N LEU A 822 8.02 -6.12 39.41
CA LEU A 822 9.10 -6.83 40.06
C LEU A 822 9.12 -6.51 41.57
N THR A 823 9.52 -7.51 42.35
CA THR A 823 9.82 -7.38 43.77
C THR A 823 11.29 -6.99 43.95
N THR A 824 11.70 -6.70 45.18
CA THR A 824 13.12 -6.53 45.50
C THR A 824 13.89 -7.84 45.35
N GLY A 825 15.07 -7.81 44.74
CA GLY A 825 15.94 -8.95 44.51
C GLY A 825 16.54 -8.93 43.10
N SER A 826 17.29 -9.99 42.78
CA SER A 826 17.80 -10.22 41.44
C SER A 826 16.80 -11.04 40.62
N HIS A 827 16.51 -10.61 39.41
CA HIS A 827 15.50 -11.24 38.55
C HIS A 827 16.04 -11.51 37.14
N ASP A 828 15.78 -12.71 36.63
CA ASP A 828 16.01 -13.08 35.25
C ASP A 828 14.76 -12.82 34.42
N ILE A 829 14.86 -12.01 33.38
CA ILE A 829 13.76 -11.61 32.49
C ILE A 829 13.90 -12.32 31.15
N ARG A 830 12.82 -13.00 30.71
CA ARG A 830 12.74 -13.63 29.39
C ARG A 830 11.47 -13.18 28.68
N ILE A 831 11.62 -12.70 27.44
CA ILE A 831 10.50 -12.36 26.56
C ILE A 831 10.54 -13.31 25.37
N ILE A 832 9.54 -14.16 25.24
CA ILE A 832 9.42 -15.17 24.18
C ILE A 832 8.38 -14.67 23.19
N TYR A 833 8.73 -14.60 21.90
CA TYR A 833 7.77 -14.20 20.87
C TYR A 833 7.14 -15.40 20.18
N ARG A 834 5.84 -15.30 19.94
CA ARG A 834 5.08 -16.24 19.09
C ARG A 834 4.04 -15.48 18.29
N THR A 835 4.07 -15.58 16.97
CA THR A 835 3.07 -14.92 16.10
C THR A 835 1.65 -15.39 16.47
N PRO A 836 0.76 -14.46 16.85
CA PRO A 836 -0.62 -14.80 17.20
C PRO A 836 -1.39 -15.45 16.05
N GLY A 837 -2.14 -16.48 16.36
CA GLY A 837 -3.01 -17.16 15.39
C GLY A 837 -2.34 -18.21 14.47
N VAL A 838 -1.02 -18.29 14.40
CA VAL A 838 -0.31 -19.21 13.48
C VAL A 838 -0.69 -20.66 13.72
N MET A 839 -0.72 -21.13 14.97
CA MET A 839 -1.05 -22.52 15.28
C MET A 839 -2.49 -22.87 14.85
N ALA A 840 -3.45 -21.99 15.15
CA ALA A 840 -4.84 -22.16 14.72
C ALA A 840 -4.96 -22.16 13.19
N GLY A 841 -4.18 -21.30 12.51
CA GLY A 841 -4.09 -21.25 11.05
C GLY A 841 -3.54 -22.53 10.44
N ILE A 842 -2.48 -23.11 11.01
CA ILE A 842 -1.91 -24.40 10.57
C ILE A 842 -2.93 -25.53 10.73
N ILE A 843 -3.60 -25.63 11.88
CA ILE A 843 -4.64 -26.63 12.11
C ILE A 843 -5.75 -26.51 11.07
N LEU A 844 -6.23 -25.29 10.81
CA LEU A 844 -7.25 -25.03 9.78
C LEU A 844 -6.78 -25.45 8.40
N SER A 845 -5.52 -25.17 8.05
CA SER A 845 -4.93 -25.59 6.77
C SER A 845 -4.85 -27.10 6.62
N CYS A 846 -4.45 -27.81 7.67
CA CYS A 846 -4.42 -29.28 7.66
C CYS A 846 -5.83 -29.87 7.43
N VAL A 847 -6.85 -29.32 8.11
CA VAL A 847 -8.25 -29.71 7.89
C VAL A 847 -8.68 -29.41 6.46
N GLY A 848 -8.34 -28.22 5.94
CA GLY A 848 -8.63 -27.83 4.56
C GLY A 848 -8.01 -28.77 3.52
N ILE A 849 -6.76 -29.18 3.70
CA ILE A 849 -6.05 -30.13 2.83
C ILE A 849 -6.73 -31.51 2.86
N ILE A 850 -7.12 -31.98 4.04
CA ILE A 850 -7.85 -33.25 4.18
C ILE A 850 -9.20 -33.17 3.43
N LEU A 851 -9.97 -32.13 3.66
CA LEU A 851 -11.26 -31.92 2.98
C LEU A 851 -11.08 -31.79 1.47
N PHE A 852 -10.04 -31.14 1.01
CA PHE A 852 -9.70 -31.08 -0.42
C PHE A 852 -9.38 -32.47 -0.99
N ALA A 853 -8.56 -33.27 -0.31
CA ALA A 853 -8.25 -34.65 -0.74
C ALA A 853 -9.51 -35.51 -0.84
N VAL A 854 -10.42 -35.40 0.13
CA VAL A 854 -11.73 -36.07 0.12
C VAL A 854 -12.56 -35.59 -1.10
N LEU A 855 -12.67 -34.28 -1.27
CA LEU A 855 -13.43 -33.68 -2.38
C LEU A 855 -12.85 -34.09 -3.76
N ALA A 856 -11.53 -34.11 -3.92
CA ALA A 856 -10.86 -34.53 -5.15
C ALA A 856 -11.09 -36.03 -5.47
N SER A 857 -11.10 -36.87 -4.43
CA SER A 857 -11.26 -38.34 -4.55
C SER A 857 -12.72 -38.74 -4.86
N ILE A 858 -13.68 -38.10 -4.20
CA ILE A 858 -15.10 -38.44 -4.27
C ILE A 858 -15.87 -37.52 -5.21
N GLY A 859 -15.28 -36.37 -5.59
CA GLY A 859 -15.95 -35.29 -6.33
C GLY A 859 -16.66 -35.68 -7.62
N LYS A 860 -16.20 -36.72 -8.29
CA LYS A 860 -16.91 -37.31 -9.45
C LYS A 860 -18.20 -38.05 -9.07
N LYS A 861 -18.32 -38.55 -7.85
CA LYS A 861 -19.48 -39.34 -7.38
C LYS A 861 -20.49 -38.50 -6.60
N LEU A 862 -20.05 -37.59 -5.73
CA LEU A 862 -20.89 -36.75 -4.85
C LEU A 862 -21.53 -35.54 -5.54
N LEU A 863 -20.91 -35.03 -6.61
CA LEU A 863 -21.34 -33.82 -7.30
C LEU A 863 -22.15 -34.08 -8.59
N LYS A 864 -22.49 -35.37 -8.86
CA LYS A 864 -23.51 -35.73 -9.85
C LYS A 864 -24.90 -35.47 -9.29
#